data_d737845110bb07c5dbdc6b6c938bc184
#
_entry.id   d737845110bb07c5dbdc6b6c938bc184
#
_cell.length_a   1.000
_cell.length_b   1.000
_cell.length_c   1.000
_cell.angle_alpha   90.00
_cell.angle_beta   90.00
_cell.angle_gamma   90.00
#
_symmetry.space_group_name_H-M   'P 1'
#
loop_
_entity.id
_entity.type
_entity.pdbx_description
1 polymer ?
#
loop_
_entity_poly.entity_id
_entity_poly.type
_entity_poly.pdbx_seq_one_letter_code
_entity_poly.pdbx_strand_id
1 'polypeptide(L)'
;MTEREKNMTLDKLDIGQSGRITDVGGQGALRQHFLDMGLIPGADVTLVKFAPMGDPMELQIHGYELTLRLADAAQIGVIPIRSTKEQTEVQAETCADCEHPGLGEGGRFHIKAGEHPLPENTTLTFALAGNQNCGKTTLFNQLTGANQHVGNFPGVTVDRKSGAIRDYPNTEITDLPGIYSMSPYTSEEIVTRQFIINEKPTGIINIVDATNIERNLYLTMQLLELDVPMVLALNMMDEVRGNGGSIRINEMETMLGIPVVPISAAKNEGVDELVRHAVHVAKYQEKPGRTDFCGMNDNGGAVHRCLHAIMHLIADHAETAGIPVRFAATKLVEGDHRVLEALALDQNEREMLEHIIVQMETERGLDRAAAIADMRFSFIQELVDATVVKPHESREHLRSQKIDRFLTGKYTAIPAFIGIMGLVFFLTFNVIGAWLQGLLENGIVWLTELVSRALISWEVNDAVRSLVVDGVFTGVGSVLSFLPIIVTLFFFLSLLEDTGYMARVAFVMDKLLRKIGLSGRSIVPMLIGFGCTVPGVMASRTLPSERDRKMTILLTPFMSCSAKLPIYGFFTAAFFPGRGGLVMVGLYFLGIIIGILVALLFKGTLFRGEAVPFVMELPNYRMPGLKNVGQLLWDKAKDFLQRAFTVIFLATIVIWFLQTFDLHLRIVQDSQDSILALVASCIAPIFKPLGFGDWRISTALITGFIAKESVVSTLTVLVGDGITSLLTVGAAAPLLVFCLLYTPCVAAIASVRRELGGKWALSMVAMQCGIAWICACLMRTVLLLAGVA
;
A
#
# COMPACT_ATOMS: atom_id res chain seq x y z
N MET A 1 -43.46 17.80 -0.21
CA MET A 1 -42.44 16.92 -0.77
C MET A 1 -43.08 16.09 -1.85
N THR A 2 -42.63 16.23 -3.09
CA THR A 2 -43.12 15.46 -4.22
C THR A 2 -42.65 14.03 -4.12
N GLU A 3 -43.37 13.05 -4.64
CA GLU A 3 -42.97 11.61 -4.64
C GLU A 3 -41.54 11.37 -5.24
N ARG A 4 -41.04 12.30 -6.05
CA ARG A 4 -39.67 12.29 -6.59
C ARG A 4 -38.61 12.61 -5.53
N GLU A 5 -38.94 13.32 -4.44
CA GLU A 5 -38.01 13.64 -3.35
C GLU A 5 -37.85 12.48 -2.34
N LYS A 6 -38.79 11.52 -2.33
CA LYS A 6 -38.77 10.36 -1.43
C LYS A 6 -37.86 9.19 -1.89
N ASN A 7 -37.42 9.17 -3.17
CA ASN A 7 -36.62 8.07 -3.74
C ASN A 7 -35.37 8.59 -4.46
N MET A 8 -34.63 9.53 -3.84
CA MET A 8 -33.37 10.02 -4.41
C MET A 8 -32.22 9.16 -3.89
N THR A 9 -31.28 8.82 -4.77
CA THR A 9 -30.05 8.10 -4.41
C THR A 9 -28.88 9.07 -4.30
N LEU A 10 -27.87 8.70 -3.54
CA LEU A 10 -26.74 9.55 -3.18
C LEU A 10 -25.97 10.06 -4.41
N ASP A 11 -25.90 9.26 -5.49
CA ASP A 11 -25.27 9.62 -6.77
C ASP A 11 -25.95 10.78 -7.50
N LYS A 12 -27.16 11.16 -7.09
CA LYS A 12 -27.97 12.22 -7.73
C LYS A 12 -27.92 13.55 -6.97
N LEU A 13 -27.19 13.64 -5.85
CA LEU A 13 -26.97 14.91 -5.16
C LEU A 13 -26.14 15.86 -6.03
N ASP A 14 -26.45 17.14 -5.95
CA ASP A 14 -25.66 18.21 -6.56
C ASP A 14 -24.45 18.58 -5.68
N ILE A 15 -23.39 19.12 -6.30
CA ILE A 15 -22.19 19.55 -5.57
C ILE A 15 -22.57 20.63 -4.55
N GLY A 16 -22.21 20.43 -3.28
CA GLY A 16 -22.56 21.29 -2.16
C GLY A 16 -23.94 21.02 -1.54
N GLN A 17 -24.70 20.07 -2.10
CA GLN A 17 -25.98 19.66 -1.55
C GLN A 17 -25.80 18.64 -0.43
N SER A 18 -26.57 18.82 0.67
CA SER A 18 -26.63 17.88 1.78
C SER A 18 -27.90 17.03 1.68
N GLY A 19 -27.78 15.78 2.13
CA GLY A 19 -28.88 14.84 2.21
C GLY A 19 -28.78 13.97 3.46
N ARG A 20 -29.91 13.50 3.99
CA ARG A 20 -29.97 12.53 5.10
C ARG A 20 -30.12 11.14 4.52
N ILE A 21 -29.26 10.22 4.92
CA ILE A 21 -29.29 8.83 4.48
C ILE A 21 -30.55 8.17 5.04
N THR A 22 -31.32 7.50 4.18
CA THR A 22 -32.55 6.77 4.57
C THR A 22 -32.31 5.28 4.68
N ASP A 23 -31.55 4.74 3.73
CA ASP A 23 -31.21 3.34 3.66
C ASP A 23 -29.86 3.14 2.97
N VAL A 24 -29.17 2.08 3.34
CA VAL A 24 -27.89 1.67 2.77
C VAL A 24 -28.07 0.30 2.13
N GLY A 25 -28.08 0.29 0.81
CA GLY A 25 -28.19 -0.95 0.02
C GLY A 25 -26.88 -1.72 -0.05
N GLY A 26 -26.87 -2.77 -0.88
CA GLY A 26 -25.77 -3.71 -0.98
C GLY A 26 -25.97 -4.94 -0.11
N GLN A 27 -25.04 -5.90 -0.21
CA GLN A 27 -25.10 -7.16 0.57
C GLN A 27 -23.72 -7.54 1.08
N GLY A 28 -23.68 -8.28 2.20
CA GLY A 28 -22.49 -8.88 2.75
C GLY A 28 -21.43 -7.86 3.19
N ALA A 29 -20.17 -8.20 3.02
CA ALA A 29 -19.03 -7.44 3.54
C ALA A 29 -18.92 -6.01 3.00
N LEU A 30 -19.38 -5.74 1.77
CA LEU A 30 -19.37 -4.39 1.19
C LEU A 30 -20.32 -3.45 1.94
N ARG A 31 -21.54 -3.92 2.21
CA ARG A 31 -22.52 -3.14 2.96
C ARG A 31 -22.04 -2.85 4.38
N GLN A 32 -21.47 -3.88 5.04
CA GLN A 32 -20.87 -3.71 6.36
C GLN A 32 -19.77 -2.66 6.34
N HIS A 33 -18.93 -2.67 5.30
CA HIS A 33 -17.88 -1.68 5.12
C HIS A 33 -18.43 -0.24 4.97
N PHE A 34 -19.56 -0.04 4.29
CA PHE A 34 -20.20 1.29 4.22
C PHE A 34 -20.70 1.74 5.59
N LEU A 35 -21.32 0.85 6.35
CA LEU A 35 -21.80 1.13 7.71
C LEU A 35 -20.63 1.45 8.65
N ASP A 36 -19.53 0.69 8.59
CA ASP A 36 -18.30 0.92 9.36
C ASP A 36 -17.63 2.24 9.00
N MET A 37 -17.87 2.73 7.76
CA MET A 37 -17.44 4.05 7.28
C MET A 37 -18.43 5.17 7.64
N GLY A 38 -19.42 4.94 8.47
CA GLY A 38 -20.38 5.94 8.94
C GLY A 38 -21.51 6.26 7.97
N LEU A 39 -21.62 5.56 6.85
CA LEU A 39 -22.79 5.68 5.98
C LEU A 39 -23.95 4.91 6.60
N ILE A 40 -24.58 5.50 7.60
CA ILE A 40 -25.67 4.89 8.37
C ILE A 40 -27.00 5.62 8.13
N PRO A 41 -28.13 4.92 8.21
CA PRO A 41 -29.44 5.58 8.17
C PRO A 41 -29.56 6.66 9.24
N GLY A 42 -30.01 7.85 8.85
CA GLY A 42 -30.10 9.02 9.74
C GLY A 42 -28.92 9.98 9.68
N ALA A 43 -27.76 9.57 9.17
CA ALA A 43 -26.59 10.43 9.03
C ALA A 43 -26.76 11.48 7.91
N ASP A 44 -26.24 12.68 8.15
CA ASP A 44 -26.23 13.75 7.18
C ASP A 44 -24.94 13.67 6.34
N VAL A 45 -25.09 13.68 5.03
CA VAL A 45 -23.98 13.57 4.06
C VAL A 45 -24.03 14.75 3.08
N THR A 46 -22.88 15.33 2.75
CA THR A 46 -22.77 16.44 1.79
C THR A 46 -21.86 16.05 0.64
N LEU A 47 -22.30 16.27 -0.61
CA LEU A 47 -21.47 16.05 -1.77
C LEU A 47 -20.48 17.21 -1.95
N VAL A 48 -19.18 16.94 -1.84
CA VAL A 48 -18.10 17.94 -1.95
C VAL A 48 -17.72 18.17 -3.41
N LYS A 49 -17.36 17.09 -4.13
CA LYS A 49 -16.98 17.14 -5.54
C LYS A 49 -16.99 15.75 -6.19
N PHE A 50 -16.87 15.75 -7.51
CA PHE A 50 -16.57 14.54 -8.28
C PHE A 50 -15.10 14.50 -8.70
N ALA A 51 -14.55 13.30 -8.88
CA ALA A 51 -13.28 13.13 -9.57
C ALA A 51 -13.33 13.75 -10.98
N PRO A 52 -12.21 14.13 -11.59
CA PRO A 52 -12.16 14.84 -12.89
C PRO A 52 -12.93 14.14 -14.01
N MET A 53 -13.04 12.83 -13.95
CA MET A 53 -13.81 12.03 -14.92
C MET A 53 -15.26 11.78 -14.49
N GLY A 54 -15.74 12.43 -13.43
CA GLY A 54 -17.09 12.31 -12.88
C GLY A 54 -17.33 11.07 -11.99
N ASP A 55 -16.31 10.28 -11.65
CA ASP A 55 -16.38 9.10 -10.79
C ASP A 55 -14.96 8.74 -10.32
N PRO A 56 -14.69 8.54 -9.01
CA PRO A 56 -15.64 8.54 -7.89
C PRO A 56 -16.11 9.93 -7.44
N MET A 57 -17.05 9.97 -6.50
CA MET A 57 -17.52 11.17 -5.80
C MET A 57 -16.86 11.28 -4.43
N GLU A 58 -16.68 12.50 -3.93
CA GLU A 58 -16.16 12.81 -2.61
C GLU A 58 -17.27 13.40 -1.76
N LEU A 59 -17.45 12.83 -0.59
CA LEU A 59 -18.52 13.13 0.35
C LEU A 59 -17.94 13.63 1.67
N GLN A 60 -18.64 14.51 2.34
CA GLN A 60 -18.38 14.86 3.74
C GLN A 60 -19.44 14.22 4.63
N ILE A 61 -19.00 13.47 5.65
CA ILE A 61 -19.87 12.80 6.62
C ILE A 61 -19.16 12.78 7.99
N HIS A 62 -19.87 12.99 9.09
CA HIS A 62 -19.32 13.01 10.45
C HIS A 62 -18.00 13.82 10.59
N GLY A 63 -17.88 14.95 9.84
CA GLY A 63 -16.70 15.82 9.91
C GLY A 63 -15.48 15.40 9.09
N TYR A 64 -15.49 14.27 8.37
CA TYR A 64 -14.41 13.80 7.51
C TYR A 64 -14.84 13.59 6.05
N GLU A 65 -13.84 13.54 5.14
CA GLU A 65 -14.04 13.35 3.71
C GLU A 65 -13.90 11.87 3.32
N LEU A 66 -14.88 11.36 2.57
CA LEU A 66 -14.92 9.98 2.11
C LEU A 66 -15.14 9.94 0.61
N THR A 67 -14.40 9.07 -0.11
CA THR A 67 -14.65 8.87 -1.54
C THR A 67 -15.46 7.61 -1.79
N LEU A 68 -16.46 7.70 -2.68
CA LEU A 68 -17.34 6.59 -3.03
C LEU A 68 -17.55 6.54 -4.54
N ARG A 69 -17.63 5.36 -5.13
CA ARG A 69 -17.99 5.20 -6.54
C ARG A 69 -19.46 5.50 -6.76
N LEU A 70 -19.79 6.04 -7.94
CA LEU A 70 -21.19 6.32 -8.30
C LEU A 70 -22.06 5.05 -8.28
N ALA A 71 -21.52 3.91 -8.69
CA ALA A 71 -22.23 2.64 -8.66
C ALA A 71 -22.59 2.19 -7.22
N ASP A 72 -21.73 2.53 -6.25
CA ASP A 72 -21.94 2.25 -4.83
C ASP A 72 -22.91 3.29 -4.23
N ALA A 73 -22.72 4.56 -4.57
CA ALA A 73 -23.59 5.67 -4.16
C ALA A 73 -25.04 5.52 -4.66
N ALA A 74 -25.23 4.90 -5.83
CA ALA A 74 -26.56 4.60 -6.38
C ALA A 74 -27.36 3.57 -5.55
N GLN A 75 -26.70 2.87 -4.63
CA GLN A 75 -27.35 1.92 -3.72
C GLN A 75 -27.75 2.55 -2.37
N ILE A 76 -27.41 3.83 -2.15
CA ILE A 76 -27.68 4.53 -0.90
C ILE A 76 -28.82 5.54 -1.14
N GLY A 77 -29.93 5.34 -0.42
CA GLY A 77 -31.08 6.24 -0.45
C GLY A 77 -30.83 7.49 0.40
N VAL A 78 -31.20 8.68 -0.12
CA VAL A 78 -31.06 9.94 0.60
C VAL A 78 -32.28 10.84 0.41
N ILE A 79 -32.58 11.64 1.43
CA ILE A 79 -33.55 12.75 1.36
C ILE A 79 -32.78 14.05 1.41
N PRO A 80 -32.90 14.94 0.41
CA PRO A 80 -32.21 16.23 0.40
C PRO A 80 -32.62 17.10 1.59
N ILE A 81 -31.65 17.70 2.26
CA ILE A 81 -31.84 18.64 3.36
C ILE A 81 -31.47 20.04 2.87
N ARG A 82 -32.28 21.04 3.20
CA ARG A 82 -31.84 22.43 3.04
C ARG A 82 -30.86 22.75 4.16
N SER A 83 -29.61 23.04 3.81
CA SER A 83 -28.61 23.45 4.77
C SER A 83 -28.99 24.78 5.40
N THR A 84 -29.47 24.75 6.61
CA THR A 84 -29.44 25.90 7.50
C THR A 84 -28.05 25.92 8.13
N LYS A 85 -27.19 26.81 7.63
CA LYS A 85 -25.91 27.11 8.28
C LYS A 85 -26.22 27.90 9.56
N GLU A 86 -26.53 27.23 10.64
CA GLU A 86 -26.36 27.79 11.97
C GLU A 86 -24.95 27.44 12.44
N GLN A 87 -24.02 28.35 12.21
CA GLN A 87 -22.72 28.31 12.88
C GLN A 87 -22.97 28.81 14.31
N THR A 88 -23.09 27.88 15.27
CA THR A 88 -23.00 28.20 16.67
C THR A 88 -21.53 28.50 16.96
N GLU A 89 -21.19 29.78 17.13
CA GLU A 89 -19.87 30.21 17.64
C GLU A 89 -19.78 29.70 19.09
N VAL A 90 -19.10 28.58 19.30
CA VAL A 90 -18.69 28.14 20.64
C VAL A 90 -17.43 28.94 21.00
N GLN A 91 -17.54 29.81 22.00
CA GLN A 91 -16.38 30.50 22.56
C GLN A 91 -15.42 29.46 23.14
N ALA A 92 -14.17 29.50 22.68
CA ALA A 92 -13.09 28.66 23.20
C ALA A 92 -12.79 29.06 24.66
N GLU A 93 -13.32 28.34 25.60
CA GLU A 93 -12.85 28.43 26.99
C GLU A 93 -11.47 27.75 27.09
N THR A 94 -10.54 28.45 27.72
CA THR A 94 -9.21 27.91 28.04
C THR A 94 -9.39 26.73 28.99
N CYS A 95 -9.16 25.53 28.50
CA CYS A 95 -9.39 24.30 29.22
C CYS A 95 -8.24 24.02 30.21
N ALA A 96 -8.53 24.07 31.53
CA ALA A 96 -7.57 23.68 32.55
C ALA A 96 -7.35 22.15 32.64
N ASP A 97 -8.24 21.37 32.07
CA ASP A 97 -8.25 19.90 32.14
C ASP A 97 -7.61 19.22 30.91
N CYS A 98 -6.76 19.95 30.17
CA CYS A 98 -6.12 19.42 28.94
C CYS A 98 -4.81 18.65 29.22
N GLU A 99 -4.35 18.60 30.47
CA GLU A 99 -3.15 17.86 30.86
C GLU A 99 -3.54 16.50 31.47
N HIS A 100 -2.81 15.46 31.14
CA HIS A 100 -3.00 14.14 31.72
C HIS A 100 -2.54 14.12 33.17
N PRO A 101 -3.32 13.57 34.14
CA PRO A 101 -3.03 13.64 35.59
C PRO A 101 -1.82 12.79 36.01
N GLY A 102 -1.18 12.03 35.14
CA GLY A 102 -0.05 11.15 35.45
C GLY A 102 -0.45 9.83 36.14
N LEU A 103 0.53 8.92 36.26
CA LEU A 103 0.34 7.62 36.90
C LEU A 103 0.08 7.76 38.42
N GLY A 104 -1.07 7.27 38.85
CA GLY A 104 -1.43 7.17 40.26
C GLY A 104 -2.01 8.45 40.90
N GLU A 105 -2.13 9.53 40.16
CA GLU A 105 -2.75 10.76 40.64
C GLU A 105 -4.22 10.80 40.29
N GLY A 106 -5.09 10.33 41.10
CA GLY A 106 -6.51 10.42 40.88
C GLY A 106 -7.29 9.12 40.82
N GLY A 107 -6.64 7.99 40.66
CA GLY A 107 -7.16 6.64 40.92
C GLY A 107 -8.37 6.17 40.14
N ARG A 108 -8.86 6.90 39.14
CA ARG A 108 -10.07 6.53 38.40
C ARG A 108 -9.87 5.39 37.41
N PHE A 109 -8.67 5.24 36.83
CA PHE A 109 -8.34 4.27 35.78
C PHE A 109 -7.30 3.22 36.21
N HIS A 110 -6.66 3.40 37.37
CA HIS A 110 -5.73 2.47 37.98
C HIS A 110 -6.33 1.94 39.30
N ILE A 111 -7.37 1.09 39.19
CA ILE A 111 -8.09 0.54 40.35
C ILE A 111 -7.28 -0.62 40.91
N LYS A 112 -6.55 -0.40 41.97
CA LYS A 112 -5.71 -1.42 42.63
C LYS A 112 -6.47 -2.70 43.07
N ALA A 113 -7.75 -2.62 43.33
CA ALA A 113 -8.56 -3.78 43.66
C ALA A 113 -8.80 -4.75 42.48
N GLY A 114 -8.59 -4.33 41.26
CA GLY A 114 -8.68 -5.15 40.05
C GLY A 114 -7.34 -5.53 39.45
N GLU A 115 -6.21 -5.22 40.09
CA GLU A 115 -4.88 -5.52 39.60
C GLU A 115 -4.57 -7.02 39.71
N HIS A 116 -4.18 -7.62 38.62
CA HIS A 116 -3.64 -8.98 38.52
C HIS A 116 -2.22 -8.94 37.95
N PRO A 117 -1.20 -8.52 38.75
CA PRO A 117 0.14 -8.29 38.26
C PRO A 117 0.76 -9.54 37.66
N LEU A 118 1.32 -9.42 36.46
CA LEU A 118 2.09 -10.47 35.82
C LEU A 118 3.42 -10.68 36.57
N PRO A 119 4.00 -11.90 36.53
CA PRO A 119 5.31 -12.18 37.10
C PRO A 119 6.38 -11.21 36.59
N GLU A 120 7.32 -10.78 37.44
CA GLU A 120 8.33 -9.75 37.12
C GLU A 120 9.19 -10.00 35.87
N ASN A 121 9.36 -11.25 35.48
CA ASN A 121 10.16 -11.66 34.31
C ASN A 121 9.32 -11.94 33.06
N THR A 122 8.04 -11.61 33.06
CA THR A 122 7.16 -11.81 31.88
C THR A 122 7.48 -10.77 30.81
N THR A 123 7.75 -11.20 29.59
CA THR A 123 7.86 -10.29 28.45
C THR A 123 6.49 -9.69 28.14
N LEU A 124 6.39 -8.37 28.20
CA LEU A 124 5.16 -7.66 27.84
C LEU A 124 5.07 -7.52 26.33
N THR A 125 4.00 -8.01 25.74
CA THR A 125 3.72 -7.95 24.31
C THR A 125 2.65 -6.92 24.00
N PHE A 126 2.98 -5.97 23.11
CA PHE A 126 2.07 -4.90 22.72
C PHE A 126 1.64 -5.02 21.26
N ALA A 127 0.36 -4.82 21.01
CA ALA A 127 -0.19 -4.59 19.69
C ALA A 127 -0.35 -3.09 19.45
N LEU A 128 0.31 -2.53 18.44
CA LEU A 128 0.09 -1.15 18.02
C LEU A 128 -1.02 -1.13 16.95
N ALA A 129 -2.21 -0.69 17.33
CA ALA A 129 -3.40 -0.67 16.48
C ALA A 129 -3.85 0.77 16.20
N GLY A 130 -4.48 1.00 15.06
CA GLY A 130 -5.04 2.31 14.68
C GLY A 130 -5.36 2.41 13.21
N ASN A 131 -6.02 3.47 12.80
CA ASN A 131 -6.44 3.71 11.43
C ASN A 131 -5.24 3.93 10.48
N GLN A 132 -5.50 3.90 9.18
CA GLN A 132 -4.51 4.35 8.21
C GLN A 132 -4.24 5.86 8.42
N ASN A 133 -3.00 6.28 8.24
CA ASN A 133 -2.54 7.67 8.37
C ASN A 133 -2.62 8.30 9.79
N CYS A 134 -2.98 7.58 10.84
CA CYS A 134 -3.00 8.10 12.22
C CYS A 134 -1.60 8.31 12.83
N GLY A 135 -0.51 7.99 12.12
CA GLY A 135 0.87 8.15 12.58
C GLY A 135 1.48 6.92 13.24
N LYS A 136 0.90 5.73 13.04
CA LYS A 136 1.33 4.43 13.61
C LYS A 136 2.80 4.12 13.39
N THR A 137 3.24 4.12 12.15
CA THR A 137 4.64 3.83 11.79
C THR A 137 5.62 4.86 12.38
N THR A 138 5.20 6.14 12.48
CA THR A 138 6.01 7.17 13.13
C THR A 138 6.19 6.88 14.61
N LEU A 139 5.10 6.54 15.31
CA LEU A 139 5.14 6.16 16.73
C LEU A 139 5.96 4.88 16.92
N PHE A 140 5.76 3.84 16.10
CA PHE A 140 6.53 2.61 16.15
C PHE A 140 8.04 2.86 16.04
N ASN A 141 8.46 3.71 15.09
CA ASN A 141 9.86 4.08 14.91
C ASN A 141 10.42 4.88 16.10
N GLN A 142 9.61 5.71 16.75
CA GLN A 142 10.01 6.40 17.97
C GLN A 142 10.20 5.43 19.15
N LEU A 143 9.29 4.49 19.31
CA LEU A 143 9.32 3.50 20.37
C LEU A 143 10.46 2.50 20.23
N THR A 144 10.72 1.97 19.02
CA THR A 144 11.68 0.88 18.82
C THR A 144 13.07 1.33 18.34
N GLY A 145 13.17 2.45 17.66
CA GLY A 145 14.42 2.93 17.06
C GLY A 145 14.99 1.98 16.00
N ALA A 146 16.27 1.59 16.19
CA ALA A 146 16.98 0.69 15.26
C ALA A 146 16.71 -0.82 15.50
N ASN A 147 16.04 -1.16 16.61
CA ASN A 147 15.81 -2.55 17.03
C ASN A 147 14.49 -3.10 16.47
N GLN A 148 14.42 -3.22 15.15
CA GLN A 148 13.22 -3.71 14.46
C GLN A 148 13.49 -5.03 13.77
N HIS A 149 12.54 -5.96 13.86
CA HIS A 149 12.49 -7.19 13.10
C HIS A 149 11.37 -7.09 12.06
N VAL A 150 11.72 -7.34 10.79
CA VAL A 150 10.76 -7.31 9.67
C VAL A 150 10.55 -8.73 9.17
N GLY A 151 9.31 -9.17 9.13
CA GLY A 151 8.86 -10.45 8.61
C GLY A 151 7.50 -10.33 7.95
N ASN A 152 6.83 -11.43 7.70
CA ASN A 152 5.44 -11.42 7.25
C ASN A 152 4.56 -12.08 8.32
N PHE A 153 3.31 -11.66 8.42
CA PHE A 153 2.33 -12.38 9.22
C PHE A 153 2.11 -13.80 8.66
N PRO A 154 1.89 -14.81 9.51
CA PRO A 154 1.73 -16.19 9.06
C PRO A 154 0.59 -16.35 8.03
N GLY A 155 0.89 -16.99 6.90
CA GLY A 155 -0.11 -17.34 5.87
C GLY A 155 -0.54 -16.19 4.94
N VAL A 156 -0.01 -14.98 5.12
CA VAL A 156 -0.34 -13.80 4.30
C VAL A 156 0.92 -13.03 3.91
N THR A 157 0.79 -12.16 2.91
CA THR A 157 1.90 -11.32 2.41
C THR A 157 1.92 -9.92 3.03
N VAL A 158 1.32 -9.77 4.20
CA VAL A 158 1.34 -8.52 4.98
C VAL A 158 2.60 -8.49 5.82
N ASP A 159 3.33 -7.39 5.76
CA ASP A 159 4.59 -7.21 6.51
C ASP A 159 4.28 -7.12 8.03
N ARG A 160 5.02 -7.90 8.84
CA ARG A 160 5.02 -7.82 10.30
C ARG A 160 6.30 -7.10 10.72
N LYS A 161 6.16 -6.03 11.48
CA LYS A 161 7.27 -5.34 12.13
C LYS A 161 7.13 -5.47 13.62
N SER A 162 8.15 -5.96 14.29
CA SER A 162 8.19 -6.02 15.75
C SER A 162 9.54 -5.54 16.29
N GLY A 163 9.57 -5.14 17.55
CA GLY A 163 10.79 -4.69 18.20
C GLY A 163 10.57 -4.43 19.68
N ALA A 164 11.67 -4.35 20.45
CA ALA A 164 11.62 -3.95 21.85
C ALA A 164 11.44 -2.43 21.98
N ILE A 165 10.68 -2.00 22.97
CA ILE A 165 10.54 -0.57 23.31
C ILE A 165 11.87 -0.12 23.95
N ARG A 166 12.34 1.08 23.58
CA ARG A 166 13.55 1.68 24.14
C ARG A 166 13.42 1.78 25.66
N ASP A 167 14.51 1.55 26.37
CA ASP A 167 14.61 1.56 27.83
C ASP A 167 13.76 0.50 28.55
N TYR A 168 13.01 -0.34 27.81
CA TYR A 168 12.22 -1.44 28.33
C TYR A 168 12.53 -2.76 27.60
N PRO A 169 13.69 -3.40 27.91
CA PRO A 169 14.16 -4.57 27.14
C PRO A 169 13.25 -5.79 27.21
N ASN A 170 12.42 -5.92 28.25
CA ASN A 170 11.46 -7.02 28.43
C ASN A 170 10.10 -6.71 27.77
N THR A 171 10.10 -5.95 26.69
CA THR A 171 8.90 -5.61 25.93
C THR A 171 9.06 -5.98 24.46
N GLU A 172 7.99 -6.39 23.83
CA GLU A 172 7.90 -6.54 22.38
C GLU A 172 6.66 -5.80 21.87
N ILE A 173 6.84 -4.87 20.95
CA ILE A 173 5.73 -4.18 20.28
C ILE A 173 5.67 -4.64 18.83
N THR A 174 4.46 -4.98 18.35
CA THR A 174 4.19 -5.36 16.96
C THR A 174 3.34 -4.28 16.31
N ASP A 175 3.83 -3.72 15.15
CA ASP A 175 3.08 -2.79 14.32
C ASP A 175 2.05 -3.56 13.50
N LEU A 176 0.77 -3.34 13.78
CA LEU A 176 -0.33 -3.96 13.05
C LEU A 176 -0.70 -3.11 11.82
N PRO A 177 -1.22 -3.72 10.76
CA PRO A 177 -1.74 -2.99 9.60
C PRO A 177 -2.76 -1.91 10.02
N GLY A 178 -2.79 -0.81 9.28
CA GLY A 178 -3.80 0.24 9.49
C GLY A 178 -5.18 -0.23 9.02
N ILE A 179 -6.13 -0.29 9.92
CA ILE A 179 -7.49 -0.75 9.64
C ILE A 179 -8.52 0.27 10.11
N TYR A 180 -9.71 0.22 9.55
CA TYR A 180 -10.82 1.09 9.95
C TYR A 180 -11.83 0.37 10.83
N SER A 181 -11.92 -0.94 10.72
CA SER A 181 -12.79 -1.78 11.54
C SER A 181 -12.22 -3.18 11.72
N MET A 182 -12.78 -3.94 12.66
CA MET A 182 -12.45 -5.34 12.88
C MET A 182 -13.30 -6.29 12.02
N SER A 183 -14.04 -5.76 11.04
CA SER A 183 -14.82 -6.55 10.09
C SER A 183 -13.92 -7.17 9.03
N PRO A 184 -14.08 -8.46 8.67
CA PRO A 184 -13.15 -9.19 7.82
C PRO A 184 -13.34 -8.87 6.32
N TYR A 185 -13.13 -7.62 5.93
CA TYR A 185 -13.28 -7.13 4.56
C TYR A 185 -11.98 -7.18 3.75
N THR A 186 -10.87 -6.75 4.36
CA THR A 186 -9.54 -6.79 3.75
C THR A 186 -8.63 -7.80 4.43
N SER A 187 -7.52 -8.18 3.76
CA SER A 187 -6.50 -9.04 4.37
C SER A 187 -5.86 -8.41 5.61
N GLU A 188 -5.75 -7.08 5.64
CA GLU A 188 -5.19 -6.31 6.75
C GLU A 188 -6.08 -6.40 8.00
N GLU A 189 -7.39 -6.27 7.84
CA GLU A 189 -8.37 -6.42 8.92
C GLU A 189 -8.40 -7.84 9.49
N ILE A 190 -8.34 -8.84 8.58
CA ILE A 190 -8.26 -10.25 8.99
C ILE A 190 -7.01 -10.53 9.82
N VAL A 191 -5.85 -10.03 9.38
CA VAL A 191 -4.56 -10.22 10.06
C VAL A 191 -4.57 -9.55 11.44
N THR A 192 -5.00 -8.30 11.52
CA THR A 192 -5.06 -7.56 12.79
C THR A 192 -5.98 -8.27 13.79
N ARG A 193 -7.16 -8.68 13.35
CA ARG A 193 -8.11 -9.42 14.16
C ARG A 193 -7.54 -10.75 14.67
N GLN A 194 -6.96 -11.55 13.76
CA GLN A 194 -6.36 -12.84 14.12
C GLN A 194 -5.19 -12.66 15.10
N PHE A 195 -4.36 -11.63 14.91
CA PHE A 195 -3.26 -11.34 15.82
C PHE A 195 -3.78 -11.06 17.24
N ILE A 196 -4.75 -10.18 17.40
CA ILE A 196 -5.23 -9.79 18.73
C ILE A 196 -5.94 -10.96 19.42
N ILE A 197 -6.78 -11.72 18.70
CA ILE A 197 -7.56 -12.84 19.27
C ILE A 197 -6.68 -14.06 19.56
N ASN A 198 -5.74 -14.42 18.69
CA ASN A 198 -4.97 -15.66 18.78
C ASN A 198 -3.66 -15.48 19.57
N GLU A 199 -2.92 -14.40 19.31
CA GLU A 199 -1.63 -14.12 19.97
C GLU A 199 -1.83 -13.52 21.38
N LYS A 200 -3.02 -12.97 21.67
CA LYS A 200 -3.42 -12.40 22.97
C LYS A 200 -2.32 -11.50 23.56
N PRO A 201 -2.03 -10.34 22.94
CA PRO A 201 -1.02 -9.42 23.47
C PRO A 201 -1.35 -9.00 24.89
N THR A 202 -0.34 -8.74 25.73
CA THR A 202 -0.53 -8.30 27.10
C THR A 202 -1.13 -6.91 27.20
N GLY A 203 -1.03 -6.10 26.12
CA GLY A 203 -1.67 -4.79 26.03
C GLY A 203 -1.80 -4.29 24.60
N ILE A 204 -2.72 -3.38 24.38
CA ILE A 204 -2.94 -2.69 23.11
C ILE A 204 -2.58 -1.20 23.27
N ILE A 205 -1.75 -0.68 22.38
CA ILE A 205 -1.58 0.76 22.21
C ILE A 205 -2.41 1.16 20.99
N ASN A 206 -3.56 1.79 21.24
CA ASN A 206 -4.43 2.27 20.18
C ASN A 206 -4.09 3.72 19.85
N ILE A 207 -3.61 3.99 18.63
CA ILE A 207 -3.27 5.32 18.16
C ILE A 207 -4.42 5.91 17.34
N VAL A 208 -4.84 7.11 17.70
CA VAL A 208 -5.97 7.85 17.13
C VAL A 208 -5.47 9.20 16.60
N ASP A 209 -5.86 9.58 15.41
CA ASP A 209 -5.66 10.93 14.87
C ASP A 209 -6.68 11.86 15.51
N ALA A 210 -6.22 12.75 16.40
CA ALA A 210 -7.05 13.71 17.11
C ALA A 210 -7.67 14.77 16.18
N THR A 211 -7.16 14.95 14.97
CA THR A 211 -7.75 15.87 13.97
C THR A 211 -8.97 15.29 13.26
N ASN A 212 -9.11 13.95 13.27
CA ASN A 212 -10.23 13.19 12.69
C ASN A 212 -10.77 12.17 13.72
N ILE A 213 -11.07 12.64 14.91
CA ILE A 213 -11.27 11.78 16.08
C ILE A 213 -12.51 10.89 15.95
N GLU A 214 -13.63 11.42 15.42
CA GLU A 214 -14.88 10.66 15.26
C GLU A 214 -14.66 9.39 14.43
N ARG A 215 -13.92 9.54 13.37
CA ARG A 215 -13.59 8.45 12.46
C ARG A 215 -12.72 7.39 13.12
N ASN A 216 -11.73 7.81 13.88
CA ASN A 216 -10.76 6.92 14.48
C ASN A 216 -11.33 6.17 15.69
N LEU A 217 -12.23 6.77 16.44
CA LEU A 217 -12.87 6.17 17.61
C LEU A 217 -13.73 4.95 17.27
N TYR A 218 -14.21 4.80 16.03
CA TYR A 218 -14.97 3.62 15.63
C TYR A 218 -14.20 2.31 15.83
N LEU A 219 -12.92 2.30 15.44
CA LEU A 219 -12.02 1.17 15.69
C LEU A 219 -11.75 1.02 17.20
N THR A 220 -11.56 2.12 17.94
CA THR A 220 -11.35 2.12 19.38
C THR A 220 -12.49 1.40 20.11
N MET A 221 -13.75 1.67 19.72
CA MET A 221 -14.91 1.00 20.29
C MET A 221 -14.86 -0.52 20.12
N GLN A 222 -14.48 -0.99 18.93
CA GLN A 222 -14.36 -2.42 18.65
C GLN A 222 -13.19 -3.08 19.38
N LEU A 223 -12.09 -2.34 19.59
CA LEU A 223 -10.96 -2.82 20.39
C LEU A 223 -11.30 -2.94 21.87
N LEU A 224 -12.11 -2.01 22.42
CA LEU A 224 -12.61 -2.07 23.80
C LEU A 224 -13.50 -3.30 24.04
N GLU A 225 -14.31 -3.71 23.05
CA GLU A 225 -15.13 -4.92 23.12
C GLU A 225 -14.30 -6.21 23.27
N LEU A 226 -12.98 -6.17 22.94
CA LEU A 226 -12.07 -7.32 23.10
C LEU A 226 -11.59 -7.55 24.53
N ASP A 227 -11.87 -6.64 25.46
CA ASP A 227 -11.53 -6.76 26.90
C ASP A 227 -10.02 -7.01 27.17
N VAL A 228 -9.15 -6.46 26.29
CA VAL A 228 -7.69 -6.51 26.43
C VAL A 228 -7.20 -5.21 27.07
N PRO A 229 -6.22 -5.24 28.01
CA PRO A 229 -5.60 -4.04 28.55
C PRO A 229 -5.19 -3.06 27.45
N MET A 230 -5.65 -1.79 27.52
CA MET A 230 -5.46 -0.85 26.43
C MET A 230 -5.18 0.57 26.92
N VAL A 231 -4.35 1.28 26.14
CA VAL A 231 -4.10 2.73 26.28
C VAL A 231 -4.41 3.41 24.96
N LEU A 232 -5.11 4.55 25.02
CA LEU A 232 -5.41 5.38 23.86
C LEU A 232 -4.34 6.46 23.71
N ALA A 233 -3.64 6.48 22.58
CA ALA A 233 -2.69 7.54 22.21
C ALA A 233 -3.36 8.54 21.27
N LEU A 234 -3.72 9.73 21.75
CA LEU A 234 -4.24 10.82 20.95
C LEU A 234 -3.08 11.52 20.23
N ASN A 235 -2.86 11.17 18.97
CA ASN A 235 -1.77 11.73 18.18
C ASN A 235 -2.19 13.01 17.44
N MET A 236 -1.18 13.79 17.00
CA MET A 236 -1.36 15.07 16.30
C MET A 236 -1.99 16.17 17.17
N MET A 237 -1.79 16.08 18.49
CA MET A 237 -2.27 17.10 19.43
C MET A 237 -1.63 18.46 19.20
N ASP A 238 -0.45 18.51 18.60
CA ASP A 238 0.19 19.75 18.16
C ASP A 238 -0.60 20.45 17.05
N GLU A 239 -1.22 19.71 16.14
CA GLU A 239 -2.11 20.28 15.10
C GLU A 239 -3.43 20.76 15.71
N VAL A 240 -4.05 19.99 16.61
CA VAL A 240 -5.28 20.38 17.31
C VAL A 240 -5.09 21.68 18.07
N ARG A 241 -4.02 21.76 18.89
CA ARG A 241 -3.68 22.97 19.66
C ARG A 241 -3.30 24.14 18.74
N GLY A 242 -2.55 23.88 17.66
CA GLY A 242 -2.15 24.90 16.68
C GLY A 242 -3.32 25.54 15.95
N ASN A 243 -4.45 24.84 15.83
CA ASN A 243 -5.69 25.32 15.23
C ASN A 243 -6.71 25.88 16.24
N GLY A 244 -6.33 25.99 17.53
CA GLY A 244 -7.17 26.53 18.60
C GLY A 244 -8.23 25.56 19.12
N GLY A 245 -8.08 24.27 18.82
CA GLY A 245 -8.90 23.20 19.42
C GLY A 245 -8.32 22.69 20.72
N SER A 246 -9.15 22.01 21.52
CA SER A 246 -8.72 21.33 22.75
C SER A 246 -9.53 20.06 22.98
N ILE A 247 -8.98 19.12 23.74
CA ILE A 247 -9.63 17.87 24.11
C ILE A 247 -9.57 17.73 25.63
N ARG A 248 -10.70 17.49 26.26
CA ARG A 248 -10.82 17.26 27.71
C ARG A 248 -10.43 15.81 28.01
N ILE A 249 -9.13 15.59 28.27
CA ILE A 249 -8.55 14.25 28.41
C ILE A 249 -9.20 13.47 29.54
N ASN A 250 -9.33 14.08 30.75
CA ASN A 250 -9.89 13.41 31.93
C ASN A 250 -11.34 12.97 31.75
N GLU A 251 -12.13 13.78 31.04
CA GLU A 251 -13.53 13.45 30.73
C GLU A 251 -13.61 12.30 29.72
N MET A 252 -12.74 12.34 28.70
CA MET A 252 -12.63 11.26 27.71
C MET A 252 -12.22 9.93 28.34
N GLU A 253 -11.22 9.94 29.26
CA GLU A 253 -10.85 8.76 30.03
C GLU A 253 -12.02 8.21 30.83
N THR A 254 -12.76 9.11 31.49
CA THR A 254 -13.94 8.70 32.29
C THR A 254 -15.02 8.01 31.43
N MET A 255 -15.25 8.53 30.23
CA MET A 255 -16.28 7.99 29.33
C MET A 255 -15.81 6.70 28.65
N LEU A 256 -14.52 6.57 28.29
CA LEU A 256 -13.98 5.37 27.64
C LEU A 256 -13.56 4.28 28.64
N GLY A 257 -13.23 4.64 29.87
CA GLY A 257 -12.76 3.71 30.90
C GLY A 257 -11.35 3.17 30.66
N ILE A 258 -10.48 3.92 29.97
CA ILE A 258 -9.10 3.60 29.68
C ILE A 258 -8.23 4.85 29.76
N PRO A 259 -6.90 4.75 30.03
CA PRO A 259 -5.99 5.87 29.97
C PRO A 259 -5.91 6.47 28.58
N VAL A 260 -5.93 7.80 28.49
CA VAL A 260 -5.87 8.58 27.26
C VAL A 260 -4.66 9.53 27.31
N VAL A 261 -3.65 9.30 26.50
CA VAL A 261 -2.40 10.08 26.51
C VAL A 261 -2.30 10.95 25.28
N PRO A 262 -2.23 12.28 25.42
CA PRO A 262 -2.05 13.20 24.32
C PRO A 262 -0.59 13.17 23.84
N ILE A 263 -0.36 12.88 22.56
CA ILE A 263 0.99 12.80 21.97
C ILE A 263 1.12 13.60 20.68
N SER A 264 2.37 13.88 20.31
CA SER A 264 2.78 14.20 18.95
C SER A 264 3.95 13.28 18.55
N ALA A 265 3.62 12.19 17.84
CA ALA A 265 4.64 11.22 17.41
C ALA A 265 5.70 11.86 16.50
N ALA A 266 5.34 12.86 15.68
CA ALA A 266 6.26 13.57 14.80
C ALA A 266 7.30 14.39 15.58
N LYS A 267 6.91 14.99 16.70
CA LYS A 267 7.77 15.81 17.57
C LYS A 267 8.36 15.04 18.75
N ASN A 268 7.95 13.79 18.95
CA ASN A 268 8.31 12.97 20.11
C ASN A 268 7.85 13.57 21.45
N GLU A 269 6.67 14.21 21.46
CA GLU A 269 6.05 14.79 22.66
C GLU A 269 5.05 13.79 23.25
N GLY A 270 5.04 13.58 24.57
CA GLY A 270 4.14 12.68 25.29
C GLY A 270 4.40 11.17 25.11
N VAL A 271 5.41 10.78 24.31
CA VAL A 271 5.68 9.36 24.01
C VAL A 271 6.19 8.60 25.23
N ASP A 272 7.04 9.20 26.06
CA ASP A 272 7.55 8.56 27.29
C ASP A 272 6.45 8.32 28.31
N GLU A 273 5.48 9.23 28.39
CA GLU A 273 4.29 9.10 29.22
C GLU A 273 3.39 7.97 28.73
N LEU A 274 3.14 7.91 27.42
CA LEU A 274 2.41 6.82 26.79
C LEU A 274 3.01 5.46 27.12
N VAL A 275 4.35 5.33 27.05
CA VAL A 275 5.03 4.06 27.37
C VAL A 275 4.85 3.69 28.83
N ARG A 276 4.97 4.67 29.76
CA ARG A 276 4.75 4.42 31.19
C ARG A 276 3.35 3.87 31.48
N HIS A 277 2.32 4.48 30.87
CA HIS A 277 0.95 4.02 31.01
C HIS A 277 0.74 2.65 30.35
N ALA A 278 1.26 2.43 29.15
CA ALA A 278 1.15 1.14 28.45
C ALA A 278 1.80 0.01 29.26
N VAL A 279 3.00 0.21 29.77
CA VAL A 279 3.70 -0.78 30.61
C VAL A 279 2.97 -1.03 31.92
N HIS A 280 2.41 0.01 32.56
CA HIS A 280 1.63 -0.12 33.80
C HIS A 280 0.38 -0.97 33.57
N VAL A 281 -0.47 -0.59 32.61
CA VAL A 281 -1.72 -1.26 32.27
C VAL A 281 -1.48 -2.73 31.87
N ALA A 282 -0.43 -2.99 31.06
CA ALA A 282 -0.07 -4.35 30.66
C ALA A 282 0.48 -5.17 31.85
N LYS A 283 1.33 -4.59 32.70
CA LYS A 283 1.93 -5.28 33.84
C LYS A 283 0.88 -5.69 34.87
N TYR A 284 -0.09 -4.82 35.14
CA TYR A 284 -1.12 -5.04 36.14
C TYR A 284 -2.41 -5.66 35.56
N GLN A 285 -2.42 -5.91 34.22
CA GLN A 285 -3.58 -6.48 33.50
C GLN A 285 -4.86 -5.70 33.72
N GLU A 286 -4.76 -4.36 33.70
CA GLU A 286 -5.90 -3.48 33.88
C GLU A 286 -6.80 -3.51 32.63
N LYS A 287 -7.96 -4.12 32.78
CA LYS A 287 -8.95 -4.22 31.72
C LYS A 287 -9.70 -2.91 31.52
N PRO A 288 -10.23 -2.65 30.30
CA PRO A 288 -11.08 -1.49 30.07
C PRO A 288 -12.25 -1.42 31.06
N GLY A 289 -12.43 -0.25 31.69
CA GLY A 289 -13.53 -0.03 32.64
C GLY A 289 -14.89 0.02 31.96
N ARG A 290 -14.93 0.14 30.63
CA ARG A 290 -16.17 0.16 29.85
C ARG A 290 -16.00 -0.65 28.57
N THR A 291 -16.81 -1.67 28.42
CA THR A 291 -16.92 -2.51 27.21
C THR A 291 -18.31 -2.44 26.59
N ASP A 292 -19.25 -1.83 27.27
CA ASP A 292 -20.66 -1.67 26.88
C ASP A 292 -20.96 -0.20 26.54
N PHE A 293 -21.40 0.03 25.29
CA PHE A 293 -21.69 1.33 24.73
C PHE A 293 -23.18 1.55 24.44
N CYS A 294 -24.04 0.61 24.84
CA CYS A 294 -25.49 0.73 24.69
C CYS A 294 -26.16 1.13 26.01
N GLY A 295 -26.89 2.23 26.04
CA GLY A 295 -27.67 2.65 27.17
C GLY A 295 -29.00 1.91 27.26
N MET A 296 -29.49 1.69 28.49
CA MET A 296 -30.84 1.10 28.72
C MET A 296 -31.95 1.96 28.12
N ASN A 297 -31.72 3.27 28.00
CA ASN A 297 -32.69 4.23 27.50
C ASN A 297 -32.49 4.62 26.03
N ASP A 298 -31.36 4.23 25.44
CA ASP A 298 -31.03 4.60 24.07
C ASP A 298 -32.01 3.96 23.08
N ASN A 299 -32.75 4.80 22.39
CA ASN A 299 -33.74 4.34 21.40
C ASN A 299 -34.66 3.23 21.88
N GLY A 300 -35.12 3.31 23.15
CA GLY A 300 -35.99 2.31 23.80
C GLY A 300 -35.26 1.06 24.29
N GLY A 301 -33.92 1.03 24.28
CA GLY A 301 -33.11 -0.07 24.86
C GLY A 301 -33.13 -1.36 24.04
N ALA A 302 -33.63 -1.35 22.80
CA ALA A 302 -33.77 -2.57 21.98
C ALA A 302 -32.40 -3.24 21.69
N VAL A 303 -31.35 -2.47 21.31
CA VAL A 303 -30.02 -2.98 21.08
C VAL A 303 -29.37 -3.51 22.35
N HIS A 304 -29.57 -2.80 23.48
CA HIS A 304 -29.07 -3.22 24.79
C HIS A 304 -29.64 -4.59 25.18
N ARG A 305 -31.00 -4.76 25.16
CA ARG A 305 -31.63 -6.03 25.45
C ARG A 305 -31.16 -7.16 24.52
N CYS A 306 -31.02 -6.88 23.22
CA CYS A 306 -30.56 -7.86 22.25
C CYS A 306 -29.14 -8.36 22.58
N LEU A 307 -28.19 -7.44 22.76
CA LEU A 307 -26.80 -7.80 23.03
C LEU A 307 -26.65 -8.55 24.36
N HIS A 308 -27.32 -8.09 25.43
CA HIS A 308 -27.27 -8.79 26.73
C HIS A 308 -27.93 -10.17 26.69
N ALA A 309 -29.06 -10.35 25.99
CA ALA A 309 -29.66 -11.67 25.81
C ALA A 309 -28.72 -12.62 25.02
N ILE A 310 -28.06 -12.13 23.96
CA ILE A 310 -27.08 -12.91 23.18
C ILE A 310 -25.87 -13.24 24.05
N MET A 311 -25.34 -12.28 24.83
CA MET A 311 -24.19 -12.53 25.71
C MET A 311 -24.48 -13.68 26.70
N HIS A 312 -25.68 -13.72 27.25
CA HIS A 312 -26.10 -14.83 28.14
C HIS A 312 -26.21 -16.15 27.36
N LEU A 313 -26.74 -16.13 26.14
CA LEU A 313 -26.89 -17.32 25.31
C LEU A 313 -25.55 -17.96 24.92
N ILE A 314 -24.49 -17.13 24.65
CA ILE A 314 -23.24 -17.61 24.11
C ILE A 314 -22.09 -17.68 25.13
N ALA A 315 -22.33 -17.38 26.42
CA ALA A 315 -21.26 -17.22 27.40
C ALA A 315 -20.30 -18.43 27.46
N ASP A 316 -20.83 -19.64 27.57
CA ASP A 316 -20.06 -20.88 27.66
C ASP A 316 -19.31 -21.20 26.35
N HIS A 317 -19.93 -20.93 25.22
CA HIS A 317 -19.34 -21.12 23.90
C HIS A 317 -18.21 -20.15 23.67
N ALA A 318 -18.37 -18.88 24.05
CA ALA A 318 -17.35 -17.84 23.90
C ALA A 318 -16.13 -18.11 24.78
N GLU A 319 -16.33 -18.57 26.02
CA GLU A 319 -15.26 -19.00 26.94
C GLU A 319 -14.49 -20.16 26.33
N THR A 320 -15.18 -21.18 25.82
CA THR A 320 -14.57 -22.36 25.17
C THR A 320 -13.77 -21.96 23.91
N ALA A 321 -14.29 -21.06 23.10
CA ALA A 321 -13.63 -20.54 21.90
C ALA A 321 -12.51 -19.53 22.22
N GLY A 322 -12.42 -19.04 23.46
CA GLY A 322 -11.46 -18.04 23.91
C GLY A 322 -11.67 -16.65 23.27
N ILE A 323 -12.92 -16.36 22.88
CA ILE A 323 -13.34 -15.08 22.28
C ILE A 323 -14.10 -14.27 23.34
N PRO A 324 -13.80 -12.97 23.54
CA PRO A 324 -14.53 -12.13 24.48
C PRO A 324 -16.03 -12.09 24.16
N VAL A 325 -16.86 -12.33 25.18
CA VAL A 325 -18.32 -12.54 25.03
C VAL A 325 -18.99 -11.32 24.37
N ARG A 326 -18.61 -10.10 24.76
CA ARG A 326 -19.17 -8.86 24.19
C ARG A 326 -18.85 -8.72 22.72
N PHE A 327 -17.59 -8.92 22.33
CA PHE A 327 -17.16 -8.91 20.94
C PHE A 327 -17.87 -9.99 20.10
N ALA A 328 -17.99 -11.20 20.66
CA ALA A 328 -18.71 -12.28 20.00
C ALA A 328 -20.18 -11.94 19.76
N ALA A 329 -20.89 -11.41 20.78
CA ALA A 329 -22.29 -11.01 20.67
C ALA A 329 -22.49 -9.93 19.59
N THR A 330 -21.68 -8.89 19.60
CA THR A 330 -21.77 -7.81 18.61
C THR A 330 -21.50 -8.32 17.18
N LYS A 331 -20.49 -9.18 17.01
CA LYS A 331 -20.17 -9.77 15.70
C LYS A 331 -21.21 -10.75 15.19
N LEU A 332 -21.87 -11.50 16.08
CA LEU A 332 -23.03 -12.34 15.71
C LEU A 332 -24.19 -11.51 15.19
N VAL A 333 -24.52 -10.40 15.86
CA VAL A 333 -25.55 -9.46 15.37
C VAL A 333 -25.16 -8.89 14.00
N GLU A 334 -23.89 -8.50 13.79
CA GLU A 334 -23.39 -8.03 12.49
C GLU A 334 -23.39 -9.14 11.41
N GLY A 335 -23.62 -10.41 11.76
CA GLY A 335 -23.65 -11.54 10.83
C GLY A 335 -22.27 -12.09 10.44
N ASP A 336 -21.29 -12.00 11.33
CA ASP A 336 -19.95 -12.54 11.12
C ASP A 336 -19.92 -14.06 11.17
N HIS A 337 -19.86 -14.71 10.00
CA HIS A 337 -19.82 -16.17 9.87
C HIS A 337 -18.62 -16.82 10.57
N ARG A 338 -17.48 -16.14 10.68
CA ARG A 338 -16.28 -16.71 11.31
C ARG A 338 -16.47 -16.85 12.81
N VAL A 339 -17.13 -15.87 13.45
CA VAL A 339 -17.48 -15.97 14.87
C VAL A 339 -18.56 -17.03 15.07
N LEU A 340 -19.57 -17.08 14.19
CA LEU A 340 -20.62 -18.08 14.25
C LEU A 340 -20.06 -19.51 14.15
N GLU A 341 -19.11 -19.74 13.26
CA GLU A 341 -18.41 -21.04 13.11
C GLU A 341 -17.55 -21.36 14.32
N ALA A 342 -16.82 -20.37 14.86
CA ALA A 342 -15.93 -20.57 16.01
C ALA A 342 -16.68 -20.90 17.29
N LEU A 343 -17.89 -20.36 17.48
CA LEU A 343 -18.73 -20.63 18.66
C LEU A 343 -19.44 -21.98 18.58
N ALA A 344 -19.53 -22.60 17.39
CA ALA A 344 -20.12 -23.92 17.18
C ALA A 344 -21.53 -24.10 17.84
N LEU A 345 -22.38 -23.07 17.72
CA LEU A 345 -23.73 -23.07 18.28
C LEU A 345 -24.58 -24.20 17.67
N ASP A 346 -25.44 -24.82 18.49
CA ASP A 346 -26.42 -25.83 18.05
C ASP A 346 -27.56 -25.19 17.22
N GLN A 347 -28.44 -26.01 16.65
CA GLN A 347 -29.53 -25.53 15.81
C GLN A 347 -30.56 -24.70 16.61
N ASN A 348 -30.86 -25.09 17.86
CA ASN A 348 -31.82 -24.39 18.71
C ASN A 348 -31.28 -23.03 19.16
N GLU A 349 -29.98 -22.98 19.49
CA GLU A 349 -29.29 -21.75 19.85
C GLU A 349 -29.24 -20.75 18.67
N ARG A 350 -29.00 -21.23 17.45
CA ARG A 350 -29.06 -20.42 16.24
C ARG A 350 -30.44 -19.87 15.95
N GLU A 351 -31.50 -20.66 16.17
CA GLU A 351 -32.87 -20.21 16.01
C GLU A 351 -33.24 -19.18 17.09
N MET A 352 -32.80 -19.38 18.35
CA MET A 352 -32.96 -18.41 19.41
C MET A 352 -32.22 -17.10 19.14
N LEU A 353 -30.97 -17.19 18.69
CA LEU A 353 -30.14 -16.05 18.27
C LEU A 353 -30.86 -15.23 17.20
N GLU A 354 -31.36 -15.88 16.16
CA GLU A 354 -32.08 -15.20 15.08
C GLU A 354 -33.38 -14.57 15.56
N HIS A 355 -34.11 -15.23 16.46
CA HIS A 355 -35.33 -14.67 17.06
C HIS A 355 -35.05 -13.38 17.85
N ILE A 356 -34.00 -13.37 18.69
CA ILE A 356 -33.60 -12.19 19.47
C ILE A 356 -33.22 -11.04 18.52
N ILE A 357 -32.47 -11.33 17.44
CA ILE A 357 -32.06 -10.33 16.46
C ILE A 357 -33.25 -9.74 15.70
N VAL A 358 -34.18 -10.58 15.22
CA VAL A 358 -35.36 -10.13 14.46
C VAL A 358 -36.27 -9.29 15.37
N GLN A 359 -36.37 -9.63 16.65
CA GLN A 359 -37.10 -8.80 17.61
C GLN A 359 -36.47 -7.39 17.69
N MET A 360 -35.16 -7.28 17.83
CA MET A 360 -34.46 -6.01 17.88
C MET A 360 -34.65 -5.20 16.58
N GLU A 361 -34.55 -5.84 15.39
CA GLU A 361 -34.78 -5.21 14.09
C GLU A 361 -36.22 -4.63 14.03
N THR A 362 -37.21 -5.37 14.52
CA THR A 362 -38.62 -4.94 14.52
C THR A 362 -38.85 -3.75 15.47
N GLU A 363 -38.29 -3.80 16.67
CA GLU A 363 -38.41 -2.72 17.68
C GLU A 363 -37.65 -1.47 17.25
N ARG A 364 -36.44 -1.61 16.64
CA ARG A 364 -35.60 -0.50 16.26
C ARG A 364 -35.97 0.12 14.91
N GLY A 365 -36.60 -0.65 14.03
CA GLY A 365 -36.88 -0.22 12.64
C GLY A 365 -35.63 -0.09 11.76
N LEU A 366 -34.51 -0.64 12.18
CA LEU A 366 -33.24 -0.72 11.45
C LEU A 366 -32.83 -2.19 11.34
N ASP A 367 -32.16 -2.54 10.28
CA ASP A 367 -31.53 -3.86 10.19
C ASP A 367 -30.38 -4.02 11.19
N ARG A 368 -30.03 -5.26 11.49
CA ARG A 368 -29.06 -5.66 12.53
C ARG A 368 -27.71 -4.94 12.43
N ALA A 369 -27.14 -4.85 11.24
CA ALA A 369 -25.82 -4.25 11.04
C ALA A 369 -25.87 -2.72 11.20
N ALA A 370 -26.92 -2.08 10.66
CA ALA A 370 -27.14 -0.65 10.81
C ALA A 370 -27.43 -0.26 12.26
N ALA A 371 -28.17 -1.09 13.01
CA ALA A 371 -28.46 -0.85 14.43
C ALA A 371 -27.19 -0.85 15.31
N ILE A 372 -26.26 -1.75 15.06
CA ILE A 372 -24.95 -1.78 15.76
C ILE A 372 -24.07 -0.60 15.37
N ALA A 373 -24.01 -0.26 14.08
CA ALA A 373 -23.25 0.89 13.62
C ALA A 373 -23.80 2.21 14.20
N ASP A 374 -25.13 2.38 14.20
CA ASP A 374 -25.81 3.53 14.77
C ASP A 374 -25.56 3.67 16.28
N MET A 375 -25.59 2.57 17.03
CA MET A 375 -25.24 2.56 18.46
C MET A 375 -23.82 3.10 18.69
N ARG A 376 -22.82 2.62 17.92
CA ARG A 376 -21.43 3.06 18.06
C ARG A 376 -21.24 4.53 17.67
N PHE A 377 -21.81 4.96 16.54
CA PHE A 377 -21.70 6.35 16.12
C PHE A 377 -22.44 7.31 17.04
N SER A 378 -23.59 6.91 17.60
CA SER A 378 -24.30 7.70 18.61
C SER A 378 -23.45 7.92 19.85
N PHE A 379 -22.79 6.89 20.37
CA PHE A 379 -21.87 7.02 21.51
C PHE A 379 -20.64 7.86 21.16
N ILE A 380 -20.05 7.69 19.98
CA ILE A 380 -18.91 8.50 19.51
C ILE A 380 -19.31 9.98 19.44
N GLN A 381 -20.51 10.28 18.94
CA GLN A 381 -21.00 11.66 18.86
C GLN A 381 -21.17 12.25 20.27
N GLU A 382 -21.78 11.52 21.21
CA GLU A 382 -21.91 11.94 22.59
C GLU A 382 -20.54 12.20 23.24
N LEU A 383 -19.58 11.28 23.05
CA LEU A 383 -18.22 11.42 23.56
C LEU A 383 -17.52 12.66 22.99
N VAL A 384 -17.59 12.87 21.68
CA VAL A 384 -16.95 14.00 21.01
C VAL A 384 -17.60 15.32 21.39
N ASP A 385 -18.93 15.39 21.47
CA ASP A 385 -19.64 16.60 21.88
C ASP A 385 -19.33 17.00 23.32
N ALA A 386 -19.10 16.01 24.22
CA ALA A 386 -18.71 16.25 25.60
C ALA A 386 -17.24 16.68 25.77
N THR A 387 -16.32 16.07 24.97
CA THR A 387 -14.88 16.15 25.28
C THR A 387 -14.06 16.96 24.28
N VAL A 388 -14.54 17.17 23.05
CA VAL A 388 -13.77 17.82 21.99
C VAL A 388 -14.30 19.22 21.71
N VAL A 389 -13.48 20.23 21.97
CA VAL A 389 -13.71 21.60 21.49
C VAL A 389 -13.14 21.68 20.08
N LYS A 390 -14.03 21.68 19.07
CA LYS A 390 -13.63 21.68 17.66
C LYS A 390 -12.90 22.98 17.34
N PRO A 391 -11.73 22.89 16.69
CA PRO A 391 -11.05 24.07 16.19
C PRO A 391 -11.90 24.74 15.09
N HIS A 392 -11.66 26.04 14.87
CA HIS A 392 -12.07 26.66 13.61
C HIS A 392 -11.50 25.85 12.45
N GLU A 393 -12.13 25.92 11.24
CA GLU A 393 -11.67 25.17 10.07
C GLU A 393 -10.14 25.13 10.00
N SER A 394 -9.56 23.93 10.07
CA SER A 394 -8.11 23.72 10.11
C SER A 394 -7.45 24.45 8.93
N ARG A 395 -6.42 25.23 9.21
CA ARG A 395 -5.63 25.94 8.17
C ARG A 395 -5.05 24.94 7.16
N GLU A 396 -4.68 23.75 7.62
CA GLU A 396 -4.20 22.65 6.79
C GLU A 396 -5.29 22.14 5.85
N HIS A 397 -6.51 21.97 6.34
CA HIS A 397 -7.66 21.56 5.53
C HIS A 397 -7.98 22.58 4.44
N LEU A 398 -8.08 23.86 4.78
CA LEU A 398 -8.29 24.95 3.82
C LEU A 398 -7.18 25.03 2.77
N ARG A 399 -5.92 24.80 3.18
CA ARG A 399 -4.77 24.74 2.27
C ARG A 399 -4.89 23.53 1.35
N SER A 400 -5.24 22.37 1.89
CA SER A 400 -5.43 21.13 1.13
C SER A 400 -6.54 21.29 0.10
N GLN A 401 -7.68 21.89 0.44
CA GLN A 401 -8.76 22.16 -0.50
C GLN A 401 -8.34 23.11 -1.65
N LYS A 402 -7.52 24.14 -1.34
CA LYS A 402 -6.99 25.06 -2.38
C LYS A 402 -6.06 24.33 -3.34
N ILE A 403 -5.18 23.45 -2.83
CA ILE A 403 -4.27 22.63 -3.64
C ILE A 403 -5.07 21.62 -4.47
N ASP A 404 -6.06 20.97 -3.86
CA ASP A 404 -6.91 19.98 -4.52
C ASP A 404 -7.77 20.56 -5.64
N ARG A 405 -8.19 21.83 -5.54
CA ARG A 405 -8.87 22.53 -6.64
C ARG A 405 -8.05 22.52 -7.93
N PHE A 406 -6.72 22.55 -7.82
CA PHE A 406 -5.82 22.48 -8.97
C PHE A 406 -5.46 21.02 -9.32
N LEU A 407 -5.03 20.23 -8.32
CA LEU A 407 -4.49 18.88 -8.54
C LEU A 407 -5.57 17.83 -8.87
N THR A 408 -6.81 18.05 -8.44
CA THR A 408 -7.96 17.19 -8.76
C THR A 408 -9.01 17.86 -9.62
N GLY A 409 -8.69 19.01 -10.21
CA GLY A 409 -9.60 19.77 -11.08
C GLY A 409 -9.89 19.03 -12.39
N LYS A 410 -11.10 19.22 -12.95
CA LYS A 410 -11.61 18.51 -14.14
C LYS A 410 -10.65 18.54 -15.36
N TYR A 411 -9.98 19.66 -15.60
CA TYR A 411 -9.08 19.84 -16.75
C TYR A 411 -7.60 19.91 -16.35
N THR A 412 -7.30 20.18 -15.07
CA THR A 412 -5.93 20.39 -14.58
C THR A 412 -5.28 19.16 -14.00
N ALA A 413 -6.07 18.18 -13.54
CA ALA A 413 -5.57 16.99 -12.84
C ALA A 413 -4.60 16.16 -13.69
N ILE A 414 -4.98 15.79 -14.93
CA ILE A 414 -4.13 14.98 -15.80
C ILE A 414 -2.87 15.73 -16.26
N PRO A 415 -2.94 16.99 -16.75
CA PRO A 415 -1.76 17.78 -17.03
C PRO A 415 -0.83 17.97 -15.83
N ALA A 416 -1.37 18.27 -14.65
CA ALA A 416 -0.61 18.40 -13.41
C ALA A 416 0.11 17.09 -13.04
N PHE A 417 -0.61 15.96 -13.13
CA PHE A 417 -0.04 14.64 -12.91
C PHE A 417 1.12 14.35 -13.87
N ILE A 418 0.94 14.58 -15.17
CA ILE A 418 2.01 14.37 -16.17
C ILE A 418 3.20 15.30 -15.90
N GLY A 419 2.93 16.56 -15.52
CA GLY A 419 3.97 17.54 -15.19
C GLY A 419 4.78 17.16 -13.95
N ILE A 420 4.12 16.76 -12.85
CA ILE A 420 4.78 16.34 -11.60
C ILE A 420 5.58 15.06 -11.82
N MET A 421 4.99 14.04 -12.45
CA MET A 421 5.70 12.79 -12.73
C MET A 421 6.84 12.98 -13.72
N GLY A 422 6.63 13.82 -14.75
CA GLY A 422 7.68 14.20 -15.69
C GLY A 422 8.86 14.91 -15.01
N LEU A 423 8.57 15.83 -14.07
CA LEU A 423 9.58 16.49 -13.25
C LEU A 423 10.36 15.51 -12.37
N VAL A 424 9.64 14.60 -11.67
CA VAL A 424 10.27 13.56 -10.85
C VAL A 424 11.20 12.69 -11.68
N PHE A 425 10.74 12.20 -12.82
CA PHE A 425 11.57 11.38 -13.69
C PHE A 425 12.75 12.17 -14.28
N PHE A 426 12.53 13.43 -14.69
CA PHE A 426 13.61 14.27 -15.18
C PHE A 426 14.70 14.50 -14.12
N LEU A 427 14.33 14.85 -12.90
CA LEU A 427 15.28 15.04 -11.80
C LEU A 427 16.01 13.73 -11.45
N THR A 428 15.29 12.62 -11.46
CA THR A 428 15.85 11.29 -11.12
C THR A 428 16.84 10.82 -12.18
N PHE A 429 16.48 10.87 -13.48
CA PHE A 429 17.27 10.22 -14.51
C PHE A 429 18.27 11.16 -15.22
N ASN A 430 18.04 12.48 -15.20
CA ASN A 430 18.90 13.41 -15.95
C ASN A 430 19.70 14.38 -15.06
N VAL A 431 19.30 14.61 -13.81
CA VAL A 431 19.95 15.60 -12.95
C VAL A 431 20.60 14.91 -11.75
N ILE A 432 19.82 14.63 -10.70
CA ILE A 432 20.35 14.17 -9.41
C ILE A 432 20.86 12.73 -9.49
N GLY A 433 20.03 11.83 -10.02
CA GLY A 433 20.38 10.41 -10.10
C GLY A 433 21.53 10.16 -11.06
N ALA A 434 21.53 10.82 -12.23
CA ALA A 434 22.62 10.71 -13.20
C ALA A 434 23.95 11.26 -12.64
N TRP A 435 23.93 12.37 -11.94
CA TRP A 435 25.12 12.95 -11.30
C TRP A 435 25.71 12.02 -10.22
N LEU A 436 24.85 11.50 -9.34
CA LEU A 436 25.26 10.55 -8.30
C LEU A 436 25.74 9.21 -8.90
N GLN A 437 25.08 8.76 -9.97
CA GLN A 437 25.51 7.56 -10.72
C GLN A 437 26.91 7.75 -11.28
N GLY A 438 27.17 8.87 -11.94
CA GLY A 438 28.50 9.16 -12.52
C GLY A 438 29.61 9.21 -11.45
N LEU A 439 29.32 9.76 -10.27
CA LEU A 439 30.26 9.74 -9.14
C LEU A 439 30.59 8.32 -8.69
N LEU A 440 29.57 7.47 -8.53
CA LEU A 440 29.75 6.10 -8.09
C LEU A 440 30.45 5.25 -9.16
N GLU A 441 30.08 5.44 -10.43
CA GLU A 441 30.69 4.74 -11.57
C GLU A 441 32.18 5.05 -11.69
N ASN A 442 32.55 6.33 -11.60
CA ASN A 442 33.97 6.73 -11.56
C ASN A 442 34.73 6.10 -10.39
N GLY A 443 34.08 6.01 -9.22
CA GLY A 443 34.64 5.33 -8.04
C GLY A 443 34.84 3.84 -8.27
N ILE A 444 33.87 3.16 -8.90
CA ILE A 444 33.96 1.73 -9.23
C ILE A 444 35.08 1.49 -10.26
N VAL A 445 35.16 2.32 -11.32
CA VAL A 445 36.21 2.22 -12.33
C VAL A 445 37.59 2.40 -11.69
N TRP A 446 37.78 3.42 -10.86
CA TRP A 446 39.01 3.64 -10.12
C TRP A 446 39.42 2.44 -9.26
N LEU A 447 38.43 1.87 -8.51
CA LEU A 447 38.66 0.69 -7.68
C LEU A 447 39.02 -0.55 -8.53
N THR A 448 38.34 -0.74 -9.65
CA THR A 448 38.60 -1.83 -10.62
C THR A 448 40.01 -1.74 -11.19
N GLU A 449 40.48 -0.54 -11.56
CA GLU A 449 41.84 -0.32 -12.03
C GLU A 449 42.86 -0.59 -10.92
N LEU A 450 42.60 -0.14 -9.70
CA LEU A 450 43.47 -0.38 -8.55
C LEU A 450 43.65 -1.88 -8.30
N VAL A 451 42.55 -2.64 -8.29
CA VAL A 451 42.56 -4.09 -8.10
C VAL A 451 43.25 -4.78 -9.29
N SER A 452 42.96 -4.37 -10.50
CA SER A 452 43.61 -4.93 -11.71
C SER A 452 45.13 -4.75 -11.66
N ARG A 453 45.62 -3.56 -11.28
CA ARG A 453 47.06 -3.30 -11.09
C ARG A 453 47.68 -4.15 -10.00
N ALA A 454 46.98 -4.35 -8.87
CA ALA A 454 47.40 -5.20 -7.77
C ALA A 454 47.53 -6.67 -8.21
N LEU A 455 46.52 -7.19 -8.92
CA LEU A 455 46.53 -8.57 -9.44
C LEU A 455 47.66 -8.81 -10.46
N ILE A 456 47.95 -7.81 -11.29
CA ILE A 456 49.09 -7.88 -12.23
C ILE A 456 50.42 -7.89 -11.45
N SER A 457 50.58 -7.05 -10.41
CA SER A 457 51.80 -7.01 -9.58
C SER A 457 52.06 -8.28 -8.78
N TRP A 458 50.98 -9.05 -8.50
CA TRP A 458 51.08 -10.36 -7.82
C TRP A 458 51.20 -11.55 -8.78
N GLU A 459 51.38 -11.27 -10.10
CA GLU A 459 51.52 -12.31 -11.16
C GLU A 459 50.37 -13.33 -11.13
N VAL A 460 49.13 -12.90 -10.80
CA VAL A 460 47.96 -13.77 -10.74
C VAL A 460 47.60 -14.25 -12.15
N ASN A 461 47.18 -15.55 -12.25
CA ASN A 461 46.76 -16.19 -13.50
C ASN A 461 45.68 -15.35 -14.21
N ASP A 462 45.80 -15.19 -15.57
CA ASP A 462 44.92 -14.37 -16.41
C ASP A 462 43.45 -14.75 -16.27
N ALA A 463 43.10 -16.04 -16.07
CA ALA A 463 41.75 -16.48 -15.85
C ALA A 463 41.17 -15.96 -14.53
N VAL A 464 41.96 -15.96 -13.46
CA VAL A 464 41.54 -15.45 -12.13
C VAL A 464 41.42 -13.94 -12.19
N ARG A 465 42.33 -13.27 -12.91
CA ARG A 465 42.26 -11.81 -13.13
C ARG A 465 40.96 -11.44 -13.88
N SER A 466 40.66 -12.12 -14.97
CA SER A 466 39.42 -11.93 -15.73
C SER A 466 38.18 -12.21 -14.91
N LEU A 467 38.15 -13.29 -14.08
CA LEU A 467 37.07 -13.55 -13.17
C LEU A 467 36.82 -12.39 -12.21
N VAL A 468 37.88 -11.87 -11.62
CA VAL A 468 37.76 -10.78 -10.63
C VAL A 468 37.37 -9.46 -11.31
N VAL A 469 38.10 -9.06 -12.37
CA VAL A 469 37.90 -7.78 -13.04
C VAL A 469 36.60 -7.79 -13.88
N ASP A 470 36.49 -8.74 -14.81
CA ASP A 470 35.42 -8.78 -15.80
C ASP A 470 34.14 -9.45 -15.22
N GLY A 471 34.32 -10.54 -14.45
CA GLY A 471 33.20 -11.26 -13.84
C GLY A 471 32.60 -10.53 -12.62
N VAL A 472 33.46 -10.14 -11.66
CA VAL A 472 32.97 -9.56 -10.39
C VAL A 472 32.84 -8.05 -10.47
N PHE A 473 33.93 -7.32 -10.71
CA PHE A 473 33.90 -5.86 -10.65
C PHE A 473 33.05 -5.24 -11.76
N THR A 474 33.14 -5.68 -13.00
CA THR A 474 32.32 -5.18 -14.09
C THR A 474 30.86 -5.58 -13.91
N GLY A 475 30.59 -6.84 -13.55
CA GLY A 475 29.22 -7.34 -13.36
C GLY A 475 28.51 -6.74 -12.16
N VAL A 476 29.16 -6.71 -10.98
CA VAL A 476 28.61 -6.12 -9.77
C VAL A 476 28.59 -4.59 -9.85
N GLY A 477 29.64 -4.01 -10.44
CA GLY A 477 29.78 -2.58 -10.61
C GLY A 477 28.66 -1.98 -11.45
N SER A 478 28.27 -2.63 -12.54
CA SER A 478 27.15 -2.19 -13.39
C SER A 478 25.83 -2.13 -12.62
N VAL A 479 25.61 -3.04 -11.69
CA VAL A 479 24.39 -3.05 -10.84
C VAL A 479 24.44 -1.99 -9.76
N LEU A 480 25.61 -1.85 -9.10
CA LEU A 480 25.80 -0.83 -8.07
C LEU A 480 25.65 0.58 -8.63
N SER A 481 26.08 0.81 -9.88
CA SER A 481 25.97 2.12 -10.53
C SER A 481 24.53 2.61 -10.65
N PHE A 482 23.53 1.73 -10.68
CA PHE A 482 22.12 2.11 -10.69
C PHE A 482 21.53 2.42 -9.32
N LEU A 483 22.20 2.06 -8.22
CA LEU A 483 21.70 2.28 -6.86
C LEU A 483 21.35 3.77 -6.60
N PRO A 484 22.16 4.76 -6.97
CA PRO A 484 21.83 6.16 -6.74
C PRO A 484 20.56 6.61 -7.46
N ILE A 485 20.33 6.15 -8.69
CA ILE A 485 19.10 6.45 -9.43
C ILE A 485 17.88 5.88 -8.69
N ILE A 486 17.99 4.63 -8.22
CA ILE A 486 16.90 3.96 -7.51
C ILE A 486 16.61 4.66 -6.19
N VAL A 487 17.63 5.03 -5.42
CA VAL A 487 17.47 5.77 -4.16
C VAL A 487 16.84 7.14 -4.41
N THR A 488 17.28 7.87 -5.44
CA THR A 488 16.70 9.16 -5.82
C THR A 488 15.23 9.03 -6.24
N LEU A 489 14.89 7.99 -7.00
CA LEU A 489 13.50 7.70 -7.37
C LEU A 489 12.65 7.42 -6.14
N PHE A 490 13.11 6.56 -5.23
CA PHE A 490 12.40 6.29 -3.98
C PHE A 490 12.25 7.52 -3.11
N PHE A 491 13.23 8.40 -3.07
CA PHE A 491 13.12 9.68 -2.37
C PHE A 491 11.92 10.49 -2.86
N PHE A 492 11.82 10.73 -4.17
CA PHE A 492 10.71 11.49 -4.71
C PHE A 492 9.37 10.77 -4.56
N LEU A 493 9.33 9.45 -4.74
CA LEU A 493 8.10 8.67 -4.57
C LEU A 493 7.62 8.67 -3.12
N SER A 494 8.52 8.50 -2.15
CA SER A 494 8.18 8.63 -0.72
C SER A 494 7.67 10.03 -0.39
N LEU A 495 8.29 11.06 -0.96
CA LEU A 495 7.83 12.43 -0.79
C LEU A 495 6.40 12.62 -1.30
N LEU A 496 6.08 12.08 -2.48
CA LEU A 496 4.74 12.15 -3.06
C LEU A 496 3.72 11.31 -2.27
N GLU A 497 4.14 10.17 -1.73
CA GLU A 497 3.31 9.29 -0.90
C GLU A 497 3.01 9.93 0.44
N ASP A 498 4.02 10.37 1.18
CA ASP A 498 3.89 10.97 2.50
C ASP A 498 3.15 12.31 2.47
N THR A 499 3.28 13.08 1.39
CA THR A 499 2.49 14.31 1.21
C THR A 499 1.01 14.05 0.92
N GLY A 500 0.58 12.82 0.68
CA GLY A 500 -0.79 12.45 0.32
C GLY A 500 -1.15 12.68 -1.16
N TYR A 501 -0.18 13.07 -2.01
CA TYR A 501 -0.44 13.27 -3.44
C TYR A 501 -0.81 11.98 -4.17
N MET A 502 -0.20 10.84 -3.79
CA MET A 502 -0.48 9.54 -4.43
C MET A 502 -1.93 9.09 -4.22
N ALA A 503 -2.56 9.45 -3.10
CA ALA A 503 -3.98 9.21 -2.88
C ALA A 503 -4.85 9.96 -3.91
N ARG A 504 -4.49 11.21 -4.23
CA ARG A 504 -5.19 12.01 -5.26
C ARG A 504 -5.01 11.41 -6.65
N VAL A 505 -3.81 10.93 -6.96
CA VAL A 505 -3.54 10.24 -8.24
C VAL A 505 -4.42 8.99 -8.36
N ALA A 506 -4.53 8.18 -7.30
CA ALA A 506 -5.40 7.02 -7.27
C ALA A 506 -6.87 7.39 -7.48
N PHE A 507 -7.33 8.47 -6.84
CA PHE A 507 -8.68 9.02 -7.00
C PHE A 507 -8.97 9.46 -8.44
N VAL A 508 -8.05 10.20 -9.08
CA VAL A 508 -8.19 10.67 -10.45
C VAL A 508 -8.20 9.51 -11.46
N MET A 509 -7.39 8.49 -11.22
CA MET A 509 -7.16 7.39 -12.18
C MET A 509 -8.13 6.20 -12.01
N ASP A 510 -8.95 6.15 -10.94
CA ASP A 510 -9.80 4.99 -10.65
C ASP A 510 -10.74 4.63 -11.80
N LYS A 511 -11.43 5.61 -12.39
CA LYS A 511 -12.36 5.35 -13.51
C LYS A 511 -11.68 4.74 -14.73
N LEU A 512 -10.45 5.15 -15.05
CA LEU A 512 -9.69 4.60 -16.19
C LEU A 512 -9.23 3.17 -15.92
N LEU A 513 -8.66 2.94 -14.74
CA LEU A 513 -8.12 1.64 -14.37
C LEU A 513 -9.21 0.59 -14.20
N ARG A 514 -10.38 0.98 -13.69
CA ARG A 514 -11.55 0.10 -13.56
C ARG A 514 -12.05 -0.44 -14.92
N LYS A 515 -11.94 0.33 -16.00
CA LYS A 515 -12.28 -0.15 -17.34
C LYS A 515 -11.45 -1.37 -17.73
N ILE A 516 -10.18 -1.40 -17.32
CA ILE A 516 -9.29 -2.54 -17.57
C ILE A 516 -9.29 -3.58 -16.42
N GLY A 517 -10.15 -3.41 -15.42
CA GLY A 517 -10.34 -4.36 -14.33
C GLY A 517 -9.44 -4.18 -13.12
N LEU A 518 -8.80 -3.01 -12.95
CA LEU A 518 -7.95 -2.64 -11.82
C LEU A 518 -8.58 -1.53 -10.97
N SER A 519 -8.21 -1.44 -9.69
CA SER A 519 -8.55 -0.31 -8.82
C SER A 519 -7.62 0.88 -9.06
N GLY A 520 -8.05 2.09 -8.68
CA GLY A 520 -7.24 3.30 -8.80
C GLY A 520 -5.89 3.23 -8.11
N ARG A 521 -5.80 2.48 -7.00
CA ARG A 521 -4.55 2.29 -6.26
C ARG A 521 -3.48 1.55 -7.07
N SER A 522 -3.85 0.75 -8.07
CA SER A 522 -2.92 0.02 -8.94
C SER A 522 -2.04 0.94 -9.80
N ILE A 523 -2.40 2.23 -9.96
CA ILE A 523 -1.58 3.19 -10.69
C ILE A 523 -0.21 3.39 -10.05
N VAL A 524 -0.11 3.34 -8.72
CA VAL A 524 1.13 3.61 -7.98
C VAL A 524 2.23 2.59 -8.32
N PRO A 525 2.02 1.27 -8.16
CA PRO A 525 2.97 0.24 -8.61
C PRO A 525 3.32 0.33 -10.09
N MET A 526 2.35 0.64 -10.96
CA MET A 526 2.57 0.76 -12.40
C MET A 526 3.44 1.96 -12.75
N LEU A 527 3.25 3.12 -12.09
CA LEU A 527 4.09 4.31 -12.25
C LEU A 527 5.54 4.05 -11.81
N ILE A 528 5.70 3.40 -10.66
CA ILE A 528 7.02 2.98 -10.18
C ILE A 528 7.70 2.06 -11.21
N GLY A 529 6.91 1.22 -11.89
CA GLY A 529 7.36 0.33 -12.96
C GLY A 529 8.02 1.02 -14.15
N PHE A 530 7.66 2.28 -14.46
CA PHE A 530 8.37 3.10 -15.47
C PHE A 530 9.80 3.45 -15.05
N GLY A 531 10.05 3.55 -13.77
CA GLY A 531 11.41 3.69 -13.25
C GLY A 531 12.14 2.35 -13.20
N CYS A 532 11.59 1.41 -12.42
CA CYS A 532 12.14 0.06 -12.27
C CYS A 532 11.03 -0.94 -11.92
N THR A 533 11.04 -2.09 -12.59
CA THR A 533 10.03 -3.16 -12.35
C THR A 533 10.14 -3.76 -10.95
N VAL A 534 11.34 -3.88 -10.37
CA VAL A 534 11.57 -4.47 -9.04
C VAL A 534 10.77 -3.73 -7.95
N PRO A 535 10.99 -2.41 -7.73
CA PRO A 535 10.21 -1.66 -6.76
C PRO A 535 8.73 -1.56 -7.13
N GLY A 536 8.38 -1.53 -8.43
CA GLY A 536 6.99 -1.56 -8.87
C GLY A 536 6.26 -2.82 -8.41
N VAL A 537 6.89 -3.99 -8.53
CA VAL A 537 6.34 -5.25 -8.02
C VAL A 537 6.22 -5.23 -6.50
N MET A 538 7.23 -4.72 -5.78
CA MET A 538 7.20 -4.62 -4.32
C MET A 538 6.12 -3.67 -3.80
N ALA A 539 5.91 -2.54 -4.48
CA ALA A 539 4.88 -1.57 -4.12
C ALA A 539 3.45 -2.14 -4.25
N SER A 540 3.26 -3.22 -5.02
CA SER A 540 1.94 -3.87 -5.13
C SER A 540 1.42 -4.50 -3.82
N ARG A 541 2.26 -4.60 -2.78
CA ARG A 541 1.87 -5.06 -1.43
C ARG A 541 0.85 -4.15 -0.77
N THR A 542 0.82 -2.87 -1.15
CA THR A 542 -0.16 -1.90 -0.63
C THR A 542 -1.56 -2.08 -1.21
N LEU A 543 -1.75 -3.01 -2.15
CA LEU A 543 -3.04 -3.28 -2.76
C LEU A 543 -3.86 -4.24 -1.88
N PRO A 544 -5.09 -3.88 -1.49
CA PRO A 544 -5.90 -4.64 -0.54
C PRO A 544 -6.44 -5.95 -1.15
N SER A 545 -6.51 -6.04 -2.49
CA SER A 545 -7.03 -7.20 -3.21
C SER A 545 -5.91 -8.08 -3.76
N GLU A 546 -5.92 -9.35 -3.41
CA GLU A 546 -5.00 -10.34 -3.98
C GLU A 546 -5.14 -10.45 -5.52
N ARG A 547 -6.36 -10.32 -6.02
CA ARG A 547 -6.67 -10.29 -7.46
C ARG A 547 -6.00 -9.08 -8.13
N ASP A 548 -6.24 -7.87 -7.62
CA ASP A 548 -5.68 -6.64 -8.18
C ASP A 548 -4.16 -6.63 -8.05
N ARG A 549 -3.62 -7.18 -6.95
CA ARG A 549 -2.18 -7.34 -6.74
C ARG A 549 -1.55 -8.25 -7.79
N LYS A 550 -2.10 -9.45 -7.99
CA LYS A 550 -1.61 -10.40 -9.01
C LYS A 550 -1.65 -9.78 -10.41
N MET A 551 -2.77 -9.17 -10.77
CA MET A 551 -2.95 -8.55 -12.07
C MET A 551 -1.98 -7.38 -12.27
N THR A 552 -1.80 -6.51 -11.28
CA THR A 552 -0.86 -5.38 -11.33
C THR A 552 0.60 -5.87 -11.48
N ILE A 553 1.01 -6.89 -10.73
CA ILE A 553 2.36 -7.48 -10.84
C ILE A 553 2.63 -8.01 -12.25
N LEU A 554 1.66 -8.70 -12.86
CA LEU A 554 1.80 -9.25 -14.21
C LEU A 554 1.82 -8.17 -15.30
N LEU A 555 1.19 -7.01 -15.05
CA LEU A 555 1.14 -5.89 -15.99
C LEU A 555 2.33 -4.93 -15.86
N THR A 556 2.92 -4.79 -14.67
CA THR A 556 4.02 -3.86 -14.41
C THR A 556 5.21 -4.00 -15.39
N PRO A 557 5.66 -5.19 -15.82
CA PRO A 557 6.78 -5.31 -16.74
C PRO A 557 6.52 -4.82 -18.18
N PHE A 558 5.27 -4.59 -18.58
CA PHE A 558 4.94 -3.94 -19.87
C PHE A 558 5.30 -2.46 -19.87
N MET A 559 5.44 -1.84 -18.68
CA MET A 559 5.93 -0.48 -18.56
C MET A 559 7.42 -0.44 -18.89
N SER A 560 7.82 0.54 -19.68
CA SER A 560 9.23 0.70 -20.07
C SER A 560 10.04 1.23 -18.90
N CYS A 561 10.88 0.39 -18.28
CA CYS A 561 11.79 0.82 -17.22
C CYS A 561 13.02 1.55 -17.81
N SER A 562 13.74 2.29 -16.95
CA SER A 562 14.93 3.06 -17.32
C SER A 562 16.04 2.23 -17.98
N ALA A 563 16.21 0.97 -17.58
CA ALA A 563 17.21 0.07 -18.16
C ALA A 563 16.97 -0.30 -19.65
N LYS A 564 15.77 -0.03 -20.18
CA LYS A 564 15.45 -0.20 -21.61
C LYS A 564 15.85 1.02 -22.45
N LEU A 565 16.04 2.19 -21.84
CA LEU A 565 16.38 3.44 -22.56
C LEU A 565 17.70 3.35 -23.36
N PRO A 566 18.80 2.80 -22.82
CA PRO A 566 20.03 2.62 -23.60
C PRO A 566 19.81 1.81 -24.87
N ILE A 567 18.99 0.74 -24.82
CA ILE A 567 18.65 -0.07 -25.98
C ILE A 567 17.94 0.78 -27.04
N TYR A 568 16.93 1.56 -26.60
CA TYR A 568 16.20 2.43 -27.52
C TYR A 568 17.10 3.48 -28.12
N GLY A 569 17.96 4.12 -27.33
CA GLY A 569 18.94 5.11 -27.80
C GLY A 569 19.90 4.55 -28.83
N PHE A 570 20.49 3.39 -28.55
CA PHE A 570 21.45 2.72 -29.44
C PHE A 570 20.83 2.41 -30.82
N PHE A 571 19.66 1.73 -30.81
CA PHE A 571 19.03 1.37 -32.08
C PHE A 571 18.43 2.57 -32.83
N THR A 572 17.88 3.56 -32.11
CA THR A 572 17.30 4.73 -32.75
C THR A 572 18.40 5.63 -33.37
N ALA A 573 19.55 5.74 -32.75
CA ALA A 573 20.68 6.45 -33.30
C ALA A 573 21.23 5.77 -34.58
N ALA A 574 21.29 4.43 -34.60
CA ALA A 574 21.81 3.67 -35.74
C ALA A 574 20.80 3.61 -36.90
N PHE A 575 19.52 3.40 -36.67
CA PHE A 575 18.56 3.06 -37.74
C PHE A 575 17.51 4.16 -38.01
N PHE A 576 17.32 5.13 -37.11
CA PHE A 576 16.30 6.18 -37.25
C PHE A 576 16.88 7.60 -37.04
N PRO A 577 17.90 8.01 -37.80
CA PRO A 577 18.53 9.33 -37.64
C PRO A 577 17.50 10.44 -37.85
N GLY A 578 17.46 11.39 -36.93
CA GLY A 578 16.52 12.53 -36.96
C GLY A 578 15.09 12.24 -36.50
N ARG A 579 14.70 10.98 -36.28
CA ARG A 579 13.36 10.56 -35.77
C ARG A 579 13.44 9.75 -34.49
N GLY A 580 14.60 9.61 -33.87
CA GLY A 580 14.84 8.76 -32.69
C GLY A 580 13.89 9.07 -31.52
N GLY A 581 13.64 10.35 -31.25
CA GLY A 581 12.72 10.76 -30.20
C GLY A 581 11.27 10.28 -30.42
N LEU A 582 10.77 10.35 -31.66
CA LEU A 582 9.43 9.87 -32.02
C LEU A 582 9.33 8.35 -31.88
N VAL A 583 10.37 7.62 -32.29
CA VAL A 583 10.40 6.14 -32.13
C VAL A 583 10.40 5.77 -30.65
N MET A 584 11.19 6.45 -29.81
CA MET A 584 11.20 6.21 -28.36
C MET A 584 9.83 6.46 -27.74
N VAL A 585 9.19 7.58 -28.02
CA VAL A 585 7.84 7.90 -27.54
C VAL A 585 6.84 6.84 -28.03
N GLY A 586 6.94 6.45 -29.31
CA GLY A 586 6.10 5.39 -29.88
C GLY A 586 6.25 4.05 -29.14
N LEU A 587 7.46 3.66 -28.76
CA LEU A 587 7.71 2.44 -27.97
C LEU A 587 7.09 2.51 -26.58
N TYR A 588 7.17 3.66 -25.90
CA TYR A 588 6.49 3.84 -24.61
C TYR A 588 4.97 3.66 -24.73
N PHE A 589 4.34 4.32 -25.71
CA PHE A 589 2.92 4.17 -25.96
C PHE A 589 2.55 2.75 -26.38
N LEU A 590 3.37 2.09 -27.18
CA LEU A 590 3.16 0.69 -27.59
C LEU A 590 3.16 -0.23 -26.36
N GLY A 591 4.09 -0.06 -25.42
CA GLY A 591 4.12 -0.83 -24.17
C GLY A 591 2.85 -0.65 -23.35
N ILE A 592 2.37 0.59 -23.20
CA ILE A 592 1.12 0.90 -22.49
C ILE A 592 -0.09 0.25 -23.18
N ILE A 593 -0.19 0.37 -24.50
CA ILE A 593 -1.29 -0.18 -25.29
C ILE A 593 -1.34 -1.72 -25.17
N ILE A 594 -0.19 -2.38 -25.32
CA ILE A 594 -0.09 -3.83 -25.15
C ILE A 594 -0.47 -4.22 -23.70
N GLY A 595 0.02 -3.47 -22.70
CA GLY A 595 -0.36 -3.68 -21.31
C GLY A 595 -1.88 -3.57 -21.09
N ILE A 596 -2.55 -2.60 -21.70
CA ILE A 596 -4.02 -2.45 -21.65
C ILE A 596 -4.71 -3.62 -22.31
N LEU A 597 -4.26 -4.06 -23.48
CA LEU A 597 -4.84 -5.21 -24.19
C LEU A 597 -4.72 -6.51 -23.38
N VAL A 598 -3.55 -6.73 -22.76
CA VAL A 598 -3.33 -7.88 -21.86
C VAL A 598 -4.20 -7.77 -20.61
N ALA A 599 -4.36 -6.57 -20.04
CA ALA A 599 -5.25 -6.35 -18.92
C ALA A 599 -6.72 -6.68 -19.26
N LEU A 600 -7.21 -6.26 -20.43
CA LEU A 600 -8.55 -6.60 -20.90
C LEU A 600 -8.72 -8.10 -21.11
N LEU A 601 -7.70 -8.77 -21.66
CA LEU A 601 -7.69 -10.23 -21.81
C LEU A 601 -7.77 -10.92 -20.44
N PHE A 602 -6.98 -10.46 -19.46
CA PHE A 602 -6.98 -11.00 -18.12
C PHE A 602 -8.29 -10.80 -17.39
N LYS A 603 -8.90 -9.61 -17.53
CA LYS A 603 -10.21 -9.31 -16.97
C LYS A 603 -11.28 -10.29 -17.46
N GLY A 604 -11.24 -10.66 -18.74
CA GLY A 604 -12.20 -11.59 -19.34
C GLY A 604 -11.94 -13.07 -19.05
N THR A 605 -10.71 -13.45 -18.73
CA THR A 605 -10.28 -14.85 -18.63
C THR A 605 -9.83 -15.26 -17.24
N LEU A 606 -8.65 -14.78 -16.80
CA LEU A 606 -7.95 -15.27 -15.63
C LEU A 606 -8.41 -14.60 -14.31
N PHE A 607 -8.76 -13.32 -14.37
CA PHE A 607 -9.14 -12.50 -13.22
C PHE A 607 -10.58 -11.99 -13.38
N ARG A 608 -11.55 -12.91 -13.48
CA ARG A 608 -12.97 -12.57 -13.56
C ARG A 608 -13.44 -11.93 -12.25
N GLY A 609 -14.40 -11.00 -12.34
CA GLY A 609 -14.96 -10.26 -11.23
C GLY A 609 -14.68 -8.76 -11.31
N GLU A 610 -15.32 -7.98 -10.45
CA GLU A 610 -15.14 -6.53 -10.37
C GLU A 610 -13.93 -6.17 -9.52
N ALA A 611 -13.35 -4.99 -9.80
CA ALA A 611 -12.32 -4.41 -8.95
C ALA A 611 -12.91 -4.09 -7.57
N VAL A 612 -12.12 -4.30 -6.51
CA VAL A 612 -12.54 -4.00 -5.13
C VAL A 612 -13.08 -2.57 -5.05
N PRO A 613 -14.18 -2.35 -4.30
CA PRO A 613 -14.73 -1.02 -4.09
C PRO A 613 -13.64 -0.03 -3.64
N PHE A 614 -13.71 1.17 -4.20
CA PHE A 614 -12.75 2.21 -3.91
C PHE A 614 -13.36 3.14 -2.85
N VAL A 615 -13.15 2.78 -1.60
CA VAL A 615 -13.47 3.65 -0.47
C VAL A 615 -12.15 4.11 0.12
N MET A 616 -11.87 5.39 0.07
CA MET A 616 -10.60 5.95 0.52
C MET A 616 -10.81 7.36 1.06
N GLU A 617 -10.11 7.67 2.13
CA GLU A 617 -9.97 9.02 2.64
C GLU A 617 -8.86 9.76 1.89
N LEU A 618 -9.06 11.04 1.64
CA LEU A 618 -8.02 11.93 1.10
C LEU A 618 -7.33 12.63 2.27
N PRO A 619 -6.13 12.18 2.69
CA PRO A 619 -5.43 12.78 3.82
C PRO A 619 -5.04 14.23 3.52
N ASN A 620 -4.99 15.09 4.53
CA ASN A 620 -4.47 16.44 4.38
C ASN A 620 -3.02 16.43 3.90
N TYR A 621 -2.61 17.44 3.09
CA TYR A 621 -1.22 17.55 2.67
C TYR A 621 -0.34 17.90 3.86
N ARG A 622 0.62 17.01 4.15
CA ARG A 622 1.61 17.17 5.21
C ARG A 622 3.03 17.07 4.66
N MET A 623 3.94 17.83 5.22
CA MET A 623 5.35 17.70 4.88
C MET A 623 5.95 16.53 5.68
N PRO A 624 6.59 15.56 5.01
CA PRO A 624 7.19 14.42 5.71
C PRO A 624 8.39 14.84 6.55
N GLY A 625 8.59 14.14 7.67
CA GLY A 625 9.78 14.34 8.50
C GLY A 625 11.04 13.81 7.83
N LEU A 626 12.07 14.64 7.65
CA LEU A 626 13.33 14.28 6.97
C LEU A 626 13.99 13.02 7.54
N LYS A 627 13.91 12.81 8.86
CA LYS A 627 14.45 11.63 9.54
C LYS A 627 13.73 10.35 9.10
N ASN A 628 12.40 10.37 9.00
CA ASN A 628 11.59 9.22 8.60
C ASN A 628 11.85 8.87 7.13
N VAL A 629 11.90 9.89 6.26
CA VAL A 629 12.26 9.70 4.84
C VAL A 629 13.66 9.09 4.71
N GLY A 630 14.66 9.61 5.46
CA GLY A 630 16.01 9.07 5.46
C GLY A 630 16.09 7.60 5.90
N GLN A 631 15.36 7.22 6.94
CA GLN A 631 15.30 5.85 7.43
C GLN A 631 14.63 4.93 6.40
N LEU A 632 13.50 5.35 5.84
CA LEU A 632 12.79 4.59 4.80
C LEU A 632 13.67 4.37 3.55
N LEU A 633 14.41 5.41 3.12
CA LEU A 633 15.36 5.30 2.01
C LEU A 633 16.47 4.31 2.30
N TRP A 634 17.02 4.33 3.52
CA TRP A 634 18.06 3.39 3.94
C TRP A 634 17.53 1.95 3.92
N ASP A 635 16.36 1.71 4.45
CA ASP A 635 15.74 0.39 4.49
C ASP A 635 15.49 -0.14 3.06
N LYS A 636 14.95 0.71 2.17
CA LYS A 636 14.73 0.36 0.76
C LYS A 636 16.05 0.11 0.01
N ALA A 637 17.07 0.95 0.23
CA ALA A 637 18.40 0.78 -0.36
C ALA A 637 19.08 -0.50 0.11
N LYS A 638 19.04 -0.78 1.41
CA LYS A 638 19.57 -2.01 2.01
C LYS A 638 18.88 -3.26 1.47
N ASP A 639 17.56 -3.25 1.40
CA ASP A 639 16.77 -4.36 0.89
C ASP A 639 17.05 -4.61 -0.61
N PHE A 640 17.19 -3.55 -1.42
CA PHE A 640 17.60 -3.65 -2.82
C PHE A 640 19.00 -4.23 -2.95
N LEU A 641 19.98 -3.71 -2.18
CA LEU A 641 21.36 -4.19 -2.19
C LEU A 641 21.44 -5.69 -1.85
N GLN A 642 20.82 -6.11 -0.76
CA GLN A 642 20.85 -7.51 -0.35
C GLN A 642 20.24 -8.45 -1.39
N ARG A 643 19.16 -8.05 -2.04
CA ARG A 643 18.46 -8.89 -3.03
C ARG A 643 19.15 -8.87 -4.40
N ALA A 644 19.49 -7.67 -4.88
CA ALA A 644 20.12 -7.53 -6.18
C ALA A 644 21.54 -8.12 -6.19
N PHE A 645 22.32 -7.87 -5.14
CA PHE A 645 23.70 -8.36 -5.05
C PHE A 645 23.76 -9.88 -5.17
N THR A 646 22.99 -10.62 -4.38
CA THR A 646 23.08 -12.10 -4.36
C THR A 646 22.69 -12.72 -5.70
N VAL A 647 21.55 -12.30 -6.25
CA VAL A 647 21.02 -12.91 -7.49
C VAL A 647 21.82 -12.50 -8.71
N ILE A 648 22.18 -11.22 -8.80
CA ILE A 648 22.91 -10.71 -9.97
C ILE A 648 24.35 -11.13 -9.93
N PHE A 649 24.99 -11.12 -8.75
CA PHE A 649 26.36 -11.62 -8.57
C PHE A 649 26.50 -13.07 -9.06
N LEU A 650 25.61 -13.95 -8.63
CA LEU A 650 25.62 -15.34 -9.11
C LEU A 650 25.40 -15.43 -10.62
N ALA A 651 24.45 -14.65 -11.14
CA ALA A 651 24.14 -14.65 -12.56
C ALA A 651 25.29 -14.10 -13.41
N THR A 652 26.00 -13.07 -12.95
CA THR A 652 27.18 -12.54 -13.68
C THR A 652 28.34 -13.52 -13.73
N ILE A 653 28.59 -14.24 -12.62
CA ILE A 653 29.63 -15.32 -12.62
C ILE A 653 29.27 -16.43 -13.61
N VAL A 654 28.00 -16.85 -13.64
CA VAL A 654 27.55 -17.87 -14.60
C VAL A 654 27.72 -17.42 -16.04
N ILE A 655 27.34 -16.17 -16.35
CA ILE A 655 27.54 -15.63 -17.72
C ILE A 655 29.02 -15.49 -18.07
N TRP A 656 29.83 -14.94 -17.15
CA TRP A 656 31.27 -14.87 -17.36
C TRP A 656 31.84 -16.24 -17.69
N PHE A 657 31.47 -17.28 -16.92
CA PHE A 657 31.89 -18.65 -17.17
C PHE A 657 31.47 -19.12 -18.58
N LEU A 658 30.20 -18.92 -18.96
CA LEU A 658 29.67 -19.32 -20.27
C LEU A 658 30.29 -18.54 -21.44
N GLN A 659 30.77 -17.31 -21.21
CA GLN A 659 31.46 -16.49 -22.22
C GLN A 659 32.94 -16.83 -22.38
N THR A 660 33.57 -17.22 -21.23
CA THR A 660 35.06 -17.40 -21.21
C THR A 660 35.48 -18.80 -21.62
N PHE A 661 34.60 -19.79 -21.46
CA PHE A 661 34.96 -21.19 -21.70
C PHE A 661 34.22 -21.81 -22.90
N ASP A 662 34.93 -22.74 -23.59
CA ASP A 662 34.33 -23.65 -24.58
C ASP A 662 33.79 -24.93 -23.92
N LEU A 663 33.18 -25.84 -24.70
CA LEU A 663 32.67 -27.14 -24.17
C LEU A 663 33.77 -28.05 -23.57
N HIS A 664 35.03 -27.80 -23.87
CA HIS A 664 36.17 -28.54 -23.34
C HIS A 664 36.82 -27.83 -22.15
N LEU A 665 36.17 -26.79 -21.59
CA LEU A 665 36.68 -25.97 -20.48
C LEU A 665 38.04 -25.28 -20.79
N ARG A 666 38.27 -24.89 -22.06
CA ARG A 666 39.42 -24.08 -22.47
C ARG A 666 39.01 -22.64 -22.58
N ILE A 667 39.88 -21.72 -22.24
CA ILE A 667 39.66 -20.28 -22.41
C ILE A 667 39.56 -19.98 -23.90
N VAL A 668 38.47 -19.36 -24.28
CA VAL A 668 38.15 -19.03 -25.68
C VAL A 668 38.85 -17.76 -26.08
N GLN A 669 39.51 -17.77 -27.24
CA GLN A 669 40.14 -16.56 -27.86
C GLN A 669 39.12 -15.82 -28.74
N ASP A 670 38.19 -16.54 -29.37
CA ASP A 670 37.12 -15.98 -30.20
C ASP A 670 35.76 -16.25 -29.53
N SER A 671 34.97 -15.18 -29.31
CA SER A 671 33.66 -15.24 -28.64
C SER A 671 32.69 -16.22 -29.32
N GLN A 672 32.92 -16.58 -30.59
CA GLN A 672 32.08 -17.51 -31.34
C GLN A 672 32.15 -18.94 -30.81
N ASP A 673 33.29 -19.35 -30.25
CA ASP A 673 33.53 -20.69 -29.72
C ASP A 673 33.06 -20.88 -28.29
N SER A 674 32.53 -19.83 -27.65
CA SER A 674 32.06 -19.88 -26.27
C SER A 674 30.80 -20.73 -26.10
N ILE A 675 30.64 -21.33 -24.93
CA ILE A 675 29.39 -22.06 -24.55
C ILE A 675 28.16 -21.17 -24.73
N LEU A 676 28.26 -19.88 -24.41
CA LEU A 676 27.16 -18.93 -24.56
C LEU A 676 26.78 -18.73 -26.04
N ALA A 677 27.75 -18.62 -26.94
CA ALA A 677 27.50 -18.49 -28.38
C ALA A 677 26.86 -19.79 -28.95
N LEU A 678 27.25 -20.95 -28.46
CA LEU A 678 26.62 -22.21 -28.84
C LEU A 678 25.14 -22.27 -28.41
N VAL A 679 24.83 -21.91 -27.16
CA VAL A 679 23.46 -21.83 -26.67
C VAL A 679 22.64 -20.82 -27.46
N ALA A 680 23.24 -19.66 -27.75
CA ALA A 680 22.62 -18.60 -28.56
C ALA A 680 22.33 -19.08 -29.98
N SER A 681 23.22 -19.85 -30.59
CA SER A 681 23.05 -20.44 -31.92
C SER A 681 21.89 -21.45 -31.98
N CYS A 682 21.68 -22.19 -30.89
CA CYS A 682 20.51 -23.09 -30.78
C CYS A 682 19.18 -22.31 -30.68
N ILE A 683 19.18 -21.12 -30.10
CA ILE A 683 17.99 -20.27 -29.93
C ILE A 683 17.75 -19.37 -31.16
N ALA A 684 18.80 -18.97 -31.89
CA ALA A 684 18.72 -18.06 -33.01
C ALA A 684 17.67 -18.44 -34.10
N PRO A 685 17.43 -19.73 -34.42
CA PRO A 685 16.39 -20.13 -35.39
C PRO A 685 14.97 -19.66 -35.01
N ILE A 686 14.66 -19.50 -33.70
CA ILE A 686 13.37 -19.00 -33.21
C ILE A 686 13.14 -17.56 -33.66
N PHE A 687 14.19 -16.79 -33.86
CA PHE A 687 14.14 -15.37 -34.24
C PHE A 687 14.28 -15.15 -35.77
N LYS A 688 14.55 -16.19 -36.56
CA LYS A 688 14.58 -16.08 -38.02
C LYS A 688 13.30 -15.50 -38.64
N PRO A 689 12.08 -15.92 -38.23
CA PRO A 689 10.83 -15.34 -38.75
C PRO A 689 10.71 -13.84 -38.44
N LEU A 690 11.39 -13.35 -37.38
CA LEU A 690 11.38 -11.96 -36.93
C LEU A 690 12.42 -11.10 -37.66
N GLY A 691 13.33 -11.70 -38.43
CA GLY A 691 14.37 -11.04 -39.25
C GLY A 691 15.69 -10.80 -38.53
N PHE A 692 15.84 -11.28 -37.29
CA PHE A 692 17.10 -11.11 -36.52
C PHE A 692 17.60 -12.44 -35.91
N GLY A 693 17.58 -13.51 -36.70
CA GLY A 693 18.03 -14.85 -36.32
C GLY A 693 19.55 -15.04 -36.35
N ASP A 694 20.31 -14.09 -35.84
CA ASP A 694 21.79 -14.15 -35.74
C ASP A 694 22.15 -14.54 -34.27
N TRP A 695 23.23 -15.35 -34.14
CA TRP A 695 23.69 -15.81 -32.83
C TRP A 695 24.18 -14.65 -31.93
N ARG A 696 24.76 -13.60 -32.51
CA ARG A 696 25.24 -12.40 -31.78
C ARG A 696 24.08 -11.65 -31.13
N ILE A 697 22.96 -11.51 -31.85
CA ILE A 697 21.74 -10.90 -31.31
C ILE A 697 21.15 -11.79 -30.25
N SER A 698 21.09 -13.11 -30.45
CA SER A 698 20.59 -14.06 -29.47
C SER A 698 21.44 -14.05 -28.21
N THR A 699 22.77 -13.95 -28.32
CA THR A 699 23.69 -13.77 -27.18
C THR A 699 23.36 -12.50 -26.41
N ALA A 700 23.17 -11.37 -27.10
CA ALA A 700 22.80 -10.11 -26.48
C ALA A 700 21.42 -10.17 -25.77
N LEU A 701 20.45 -10.89 -26.32
CA LEU A 701 19.15 -11.08 -25.68
C LEU A 701 19.26 -11.96 -24.42
N ILE A 702 20.13 -12.97 -24.41
CA ILE A 702 20.40 -13.83 -23.24
C ILE A 702 21.08 -13.01 -22.14
N THR A 703 22.11 -12.22 -22.47
CA THR A 703 22.76 -11.34 -21.47
C THR A 703 21.79 -10.28 -20.96
N GLY A 704 20.94 -9.72 -21.82
CA GLY A 704 19.87 -8.79 -21.48
C GLY A 704 18.74 -9.39 -20.62
N PHE A 705 18.68 -10.71 -20.46
CA PHE A 705 17.81 -11.35 -19.49
C PHE A 705 18.32 -11.12 -18.06
N ILE A 706 19.64 -11.02 -17.86
CA ILE A 706 20.21 -10.71 -16.54
C ILE A 706 20.00 -9.24 -16.22
N ALA A 707 20.50 -8.37 -17.09
CA ALA A 707 20.41 -6.91 -17.00
C ALA A 707 20.16 -6.34 -18.40
N LYS A 708 19.11 -5.52 -18.53
CA LYS A 708 18.66 -5.03 -19.85
C LYS A 708 19.71 -4.23 -20.60
N GLU A 709 20.49 -3.44 -19.89
CA GLU A 709 21.59 -2.63 -20.43
C GLU A 709 22.69 -3.48 -21.06
N SER A 710 22.87 -4.72 -20.61
CA SER A 710 23.87 -5.64 -21.17
C SER A 710 23.61 -6.02 -22.63
N VAL A 711 22.40 -5.81 -23.15
CA VAL A 711 22.11 -5.99 -24.58
C VAL A 711 23.02 -5.09 -25.44
N VAL A 712 23.13 -3.81 -25.06
CA VAL A 712 23.91 -2.84 -25.80
C VAL A 712 25.42 -3.15 -25.71
N SER A 713 25.93 -3.36 -24.48
CA SER A 713 27.34 -3.67 -24.27
C SER A 713 27.75 -4.95 -24.99
N THR A 714 26.95 -6.00 -24.96
CA THR A 714 27.21 -7.26 -25.68
C THR A 714 27.23 -7.03 -27.21
N LEU A 715 26.26 -6.29 -27.74
CA LEU A 715 26.25 -5.98 -29.18
C LEU A 715 27.45 -5.12 -29.61
N THR A 716 27.82 -4.14 -28.81
CA THR A 716 29.00 -3.32 -29.09
C THR A 716 30.29 -4.16 -29.13
N VAL A 717 30.42 -5.12 -28.21
CA VAL A 717 31.59 -6.03 -28.20
C VAL A 717 31.58 -7.01 -29.38
N LEU A 718 30.43 -7.59 -29.73
CA LEU A 718 30.31 -8.66 -30.73
C LEU A 718 30.21 -8.13 -32.16
N VAL A 719 29.76 -6.90 -32.36
CA VAL A 719 29.49 -6.33 -33.69
C VAL A 719 30.25 -5.02 -33.94
N GLY A 720 30.70 -4.33 -32.89
CA GLY A 720 31.35 -3.02 -32.97
C GLY A 720 30.39 -1.97 -33.56
N ASP A 721 30.92 -1.06 -34.34
CA ASP A 721 30.17 0.00 -35.06
C ASP A 721 29.35 -0.53 -36.26
N GLY A 722 29.45 -1.83 -36.56
CA GLY A 722 28.87 -2.44 -37.76
C GLY A 722 27.45 -2.96 -37.62
N ILE A 723 26.66 -2.51 -36.61
CA ILE A 723 25.26 -3.02 -36.36
C ILE A 723 24.36 -2.82 -37.59
N THR A 724 24.58 -1.78 -38.39
CA THR A 724 23.85 -1.50 -39.62
C THR A 724 24.20 -2.46 -40.77
N SER A 725 25.31 -3.18 -40.70
CA SER A 725 25.67 -4.23 -41.67
C SER A 725 25.03 -5.58 -41.29
N LEU A 726 24.71 -5.78 -39.98
CA LEU A 726 24.09 -7.00 -39.48
C LEU A 726 22.55 -7.00 -39.58
N LEU A 727 21.95 -5.82 -39.41
CA LEU A 727 20.49 -5.64 -39.38
C LEU A 727 20.06 -4.59 -40.41
N THR A 728 18.90 -4.86 -41.05
CA THR A 728 18.13 -3.86 -41.80
C THR A 728 17.18 -3.10 -40.90
N VAL A 729 16.65 -1.96 -41.34
CA VAL A 729 15.58 -1.21 -40.61
C VAL A 729 14.37 -2.10 -40.37
N GLY A 730 14.03 -2.96 -41.38
CA GLY A 730 12.96 -3.92 -41.30
C GLY A 730 13.17 -5.03 -40.27
N ALA A 731 14.37 -5.27 -39.78
CA ALA A 731 14.70 -6.21 -38.70
C ALA A 731 14.94 -5.49 -37.37
N ALA A 732 15.44 -4.26 -37.39
CA ALA A 732 15.70 -3.48 -36.18
C ALA A 732 14.43 -3.06 -35.45
N ALA A 733 13.35 -2.68 -36.16
CA ALA A 733 12.10 -2.31 -35.57
C ALA A 733 11.39 -3.48 -34.84
N PRO A 734 11.24 -4.70 -35.42
CA PRO A 734 10.77 -5.89 -34.69
C PRO A 734 11.65 -6.23 -33.48
N LEU A 735 12.97 -6.09 -33.57
CA LEU A 735 13.87 -6.32 -32.45
C LEU A 735 13.64 -5.32 -31.32
N LEU A 736 13.42 -4.04 -31.62
CA LEU A 736 13.04 -3.03 -30.60
C LEU A 736 11.73 -3.38 -29.89
N VAL A 737 10.70 -3.82 -30.66
CA VAL A 737 9.42 -4.27 -30.08
C VAL A 737 9.62 -5.51 -29.22
N PHE A 738 10.46 -6.45 -29.65
CA PHE A 738 10.80 -7.62 -28.85
C PHE A 738 11.52 -7.21 -27.56
N CYS A 739 12.53 -6.34 -27.64
CA CYS A 739 13.26 -5.84 -26.46
C CYS A 739 12.36 -5.05 -25.49
N LEU A 740 11.34 -4.37 -25.99
CA LEU A 740 10.33 -3.70 -25.17
C LEU A 740 9.54 -4.69 -24.32
N LEU A 741 9.06 -5.78 -24.91
CA LEU A 741 8.02 -6.65 -24.34
C LEU A 741 8.54 -7.95 -23.73
N TYR A 742 9.73 -8.44 -24.12
CA TYR A 742 10.24 -9.70 -23.61
C TYR A 742 10.54 -9.63 -22.11
N THR A 743 10.73 -10.79 -21.51
CA THR A 743 10.86 -11.00 -20.06
C THR A 743 11.65 -9.88 -19.33
N PRO A 744 11.24 -9.46 -18.13
CA PRO A 744 12.00 -8.50 -17.33
C PRO A 744 13.35 -9.11 -16.89
N CYS A 745 14.21 -8.30 -16.27
CA CYS A 745 15.49 -8.77 -15.72
C CYS A 745 15.33 -9.81 -14.62
N VAL A 746 16.36 -10.60 -14.36
CA VAL A 746 16.37 -11.66 -13.35
C VAL A 746 15.97 -11.13 -11.97
N ALA A 747 16.40 -9.93 -11.59
CA ALA A 747 16.01 -9.29 -10.33
C ALA A 747 14.49 -9.06 -10.22
N ALA A 748 13.85 -8.65 -11.32
CA ALA A 748 12.39 -8.47 -11.33
C ALA A 748 11.66 -9.82 -11.24
N ILE A 749 12.16 -10.85 -11.93
CA ILE A 749 11.59 -12.21 -11.84
C ILE A 749 11.74 -12.76 -10.42
N ALA A 750 12.89 -12.56 -9.77
CA ALA A 750 13.10 -12.94 -8.38
C ALA A 750 12.12 -12.24 -7.43
N SER A 751 11.82 -10.95 -7.68
CA SER A 751 10.81 -10.20 -6.93
C SER A 751 9.40 -10.78 -7.14
N VAL A 752 9.02 -11.07 -8.38
CA VAL A 752 7.73 -11.72 -8.69
C VAL A 752 7.63 -13.11 -8.05
N ARG A 753 8.70 -13.91 -8.10
CA ARG A 753 8.76 -15.22 -7.44
C ARG A 753 8.52 -15.10 -5.93
N ARG A 754 9.03 -14.07 -5.29
CA ARG A 754 8.84 -13.82 -3.86
C ARG A 754 7.40 -13.41 -3.54
N GLU A 755 6.80 -12.57 -4.39
CA GLU A 755 5.46 -12.03 -4.17
C GLU A 755 4.33 -13.02 -4.53
N LEU A 756 4.49 -13.78 -5.61
CA LEU A 756 3.45 -14.66 -6.16
C LEU A 756 3.84 -16.14 -6.18
N GLY A 757 5.10 -16.47 -5.92
CA GLY A 757 5.61 -17.83 -6.01
C GLY A 757 6.18 -18.22 -7.38
N GLY A 758 6.90 -19.38 -7.44
CA GLY A 758 7.65 -19.79 -8.62
C GLY A 758 6.79 -20.08 -9.85
N LYS A 759 5.59 -20.62 -9.67
CA LYS A 759 4.66 -20.95 -10.78
C LYS A 759 4.23 -19.68 -11.52
N TRP A 760 3.88 -18.63 -10.81
CA TRP A 760 3.48 -17.35 -11.40
C TRP A 760 4.66 -16.62 -12.06
N ALA A 761 5.85 -16.68 -11.48
CA ALA A 761 7.04 -16.10 -12.09
C ALA A 761 7.39 -16.77 -13.43
N LEU A 762 7.34 -18.11 -13.50
CA LEU A 762 7.57 -18.86 -14.73
C LEU A 762 6.49 -18.57 -15.78
N SER A 763 5.22 -18.56 -15.38
CA SER A 763 4.09 -18.22 -16.26
C SER A 763 4.22 -16.81 -16.84
N MET A 764 4.66 -15.84 -16.02
CA MET A 764 4.92 -14.45 -16.47
C MET A 764 6.01 -14.40 -17.53
N VAL A 765 7.15 -15.10 -17.32
CA VAL A 765 8.24 -15.14 -18.30
C VAL A 765 7.77 -15.73 -19.63
N ALA A 766 7.09 -16.90 -19.58
CA ALA A 766 6.59 -17.56 -20.77
C ALA A 766 5.56 -16.69 -21.54
N MET A 767 4.64 -16.07 -20.82
CA MET A 767 3.64 -15.15 -21.37
C MET A 767 4.30 -13.95 -22.07
N GLN A 768 5.24 -13.28 -21.39
CA GLN A 768 5.89 -12.08 -21.93
C GLN A 768 6.76 -12.40 -23.16
N CYS A 769 7.50 -13.51 -23.14
CA CYS A 769 8.25 -13.97 -24.31
C CYS A 769 7.32 -14.28 -25.48
N GLY A 770 6.19 -14.93 -25.22
CA GLY A 770 5.19 -15.24 -26.25
C GLY A 770 4.56 -13.98 -26.84
N ILE A 771 4.14 -13.03 -26.00
CA ILE A 771 3.58 -11.75 -26.45
C ILE A 771 4.62 -10.94 -27.24
N ALA A 772 5.86 -10.89 -26.75
CA ALA A 772 6.96 -10.19 -27.43
C ALA A 772 7.20 -10.78 -28.83
N TRP A 773 7.22 -12.11 -28.96
CA TRP A 773 7.41 -12.79 -30.23
C TRP A 773 6.26 -12.50 -31.20
N ILE A 774 4.99 -12.61 -30.74
CA ILE A 774 3.80 -12.32 -31.55
C ILE A 774 3.82 -10.86 -32.03
N CYS A 775 4.07 -9.90 -31.12
CA CYS A 775 4.08 -8.47 -31.46
C CYS A 775 5.22 -8.12 -32.44
N ALA A 776 6.41 -8.71 -32.23
CA ALA A 776 7.53 -8.52 -33.15
C ALA A 776 7.25 -9.14 -34.55
N CYS A 777 6.59 -10.31 -34.59
CA CYS A 777 6.16 -10.94 -35.84
C CYS A 777 5.14 -10.07 -36.58
N LEU A 778 4.13 -9.54 -35.88
CA LEU A 778 3.15 -8.62 -36.43
C LEU A 778 3.83 -7.35 -36.99
N MET A 779 4.76 -6.76 -36.24
CA MET A 779 5.51 -5.58 -36.67
C MET A 779 6.28 -5.87 -37.95
N ARG A 780 6.99 -7.03 -38.02
CA ARG A 780 7.71 -7.43 -39.23
C ARG A 780 6.75 -7.62 -40.43
N THR A 781 5.63 -8.29 -40.22
CA THR A 781 4.62 -8.50 -41.26
C THR A 781 4.09 -7.17 -41.81
N VAL A 782 3.80 -6.21 -40.93
CA VAL A 782 3.35 -4.87 -41.33
C VAL A 782 4.44 -4.15 -42.14
N LEU A 783 5.69 -4.22 -41.73
CA LEU A 783 6.83 -3.59 -42.47
C LEU A 783 7.06 -4.24 -43.84
N LEU A 784 6.96 -5.57 -43.92
CA LEU A 784 7.06 -6.27 -45.21
C LEU A 784 5.93 -5.88 -46.15
N LEU A 785 4.70 -5.76 -45.66
CA LEU A 785 3.55 -5.29 -46.46
C LEU A 785 3.71 -3.82 -46.90
N ALA A 786 4.39 -3.01 -46.08
CA ALA A 786 4.72 -1.61 -46.38
C ALA A 786 5.92 -1.45 -47.33
N GLY A 787 6.57 -2.54 -47.72
CA GLY A 787 7.74 -2.51 -48.61
C GLY A 787 9.05 -2.06 -47.95
N VAL A 788 9.11 -2.07 -46.63
CA VAL A 788 10.30 -1.78 -45.83
C VAL A 788 10.93 -3.12 -45.42
N ALA A 789 11.83 -3.64 -46.26
CA ALA A 789 12.51 -4.93 -46.01
C ALA A 789 13.88 -4.74 -45.34
#